data_2e6d6d732c2fad1ca8f0a07e8efeabb1
#
_entry.id   2e6d6d732c2fad1ca8f0a07e8efeabb1
#
_cell.length_a   1.000
_cell.length_b   1.000
_cell.length_c   1.000
_cell.angle_alpha   90.00
_cell.angle_beta   90.00
_cell.angle_gamma   90.00
#
_symmetry.space_group_name_H-M   'P 1'
#
loop_
_entity.id
_entity.type
_entity.pdbx_description
1 polymer ?
#
loop_
_entity_poly.entity_id
_entity_poly.type
_entity_poly.pdbx_seq_one_letter_code
_entity_poly.pdbx_strand_id
1 'polypeptide(L)'
;MKKDEDMKRFLLILILISTGMMALAQNSTQGKEFWFSFMQNGYKENGGVWVETQVMIVAKRACSGTVTNPRTNWSMPFTVDAESAVVLSIPESQGYNENNEGVPSDFGLLLTATDTVSVSIANCATNTFDASFVLPIESLGSNYIVQCDHQSYLQTSVGFRDMETSAFLIVATEDNTVITINPSVVTMDGHASVIDYSITLDRGQTYSMRTPNRPGGMRDFSGTRINAKDGKKIAVFNGNTLTTMPYDSPYANAHIFEQSDHIFEQALPVESWGKHFAITASSTRTRDLVKITAGAKRDEVRCNGVLLTTLDKGESYTFWLYSNAPGNQTIGGGSCYIETTKPSMVYLYNVAGYDPEALGMENGDPSMVWIPPVEQKSNEITFCTFNHADATIDNHYVNIVVDSLSVNEVYLDSILLDANHFHPLIGNPYFSYAQVEVSHGIHHLSCEWGLIAHAYGFGYAKGYAFCIGANVVDLKSVLFINGQSSATYHDNLDLCLGEDANFEVRTNYPVQSVVWDFDGTPIPGGITVSHTYDQAGDFIVKAIVEGCNTFTNQTFYDTLTMAVHVRVAGYADLTYMFCDEDSFDFHGETYTESGYYEQNVPNANDCDSVFHLILDMDFTPNFSIKGDHWAIGGSETYISVNEYAVELDNPLTAIDTVLWSVDCENWRLEPHGRGERCTLYIYSFLEEPVSLHATVVNSCDNVSQEFSIQTSYFGVDETADNEWFVVVPNPNTGEFTLDFGTLQGQVEVTIYDAQGRKVAYRSGRASDEFHWNLEGMPSGLYYVKAVADGKSQVRKVMINR
;
A
#
# COMPACT_ATOMS: atom_id res chain seq x y z
N MET A 1 -11.97 36.66 -54.97
CA MET A 1 -12.84 35.60 -54.38
C MET A 1 -12.12 34.28 -54.21
N LYS A 2 -11.51 33.64 -55.25
CA LYS A 2 -10.85 32.33 -55.06
C LYS A 2 -9.60 32.37 -54.15
N LYS A 3 -8.84 33.44 -54.16
CA LYS A 3 -7.66 33.65 -53.34
C LYS A 3 -7.99 33.88 -51.84
N ASP A 4 -9.17 34.42 -51.54
CA ASP A 4 -9.66 34.65 -50.17
C ASP A 4 -10.21 33.35 -49.54
N GLU A 5 -10.78 32.48 -50.37
CA GLU A 5 -11.23 31.17 -49.84
C GLU A 5 -10.05 30.22 -49.56
N ASP A 6 -9.03 30.24 -50.42
CA ASP A 6 -7.82 29.44 -50.19
C ASP A 6 -7.02 29.92 -48.96
N MET A 7 -6.97 31.23 -48.75
CA MET A 7 -6.33 31.81 -47.56
C MET A 7 -7.13 31.53 -46.29
N LYS A 8 -8.47 31.53 -46.34
CA LYS A 8 -9.31 31.13 -45.22
C LYS A 8 -9.21 29.63 -44.90
N ARG A 9 -9.11 28.76 -45.91
CA ARG A 9 -8.84 27.33 -45.74
C ARG A 9 -7.46 27.08 -45.17
N PHE A 10 -6.44 27.83 -45.61
CA PHE A 10 -5.08 27.75 -45.09
C PHE A 10 -5.01 28.23 -43.62
N LEU A 11 -5.73 29.31 -43.27
CA LEU A 11 -5.85 29.79 -41.90
C LEU A 11 -6.67 28.81 -41.00
N LEU A 12 -7.71 28.19 -41.57
CA LEU A 12 -8.47 27.15 -40.86
C LEU A 12 -7.64 25.88 -40.60
N ILE A 13 -6.81 25.48 -41.54
CA ILE A 13 -5.88 24.35 -41.42
C ILE A 13 -4.76 24.69 -40.41
N LEU A 14 -4.24 25.92 -40.41
CA LEU A 14 -3.27 26.37 -39.40
C LEU A 14 -3.89 26.44 -37.97
N ILE A 15 -5.14 26.85 -37.88
CA ILE A 15 -5.88 26.84 -36.58
C ILE A 15 -6.20 25.41 -36.18
N LEU A 16 -6.54 24.49 -37.06
CA LEU A 16 -6.75 23.07 -36.78
C LEU A 16 -5.43 22.36 -36.45
N ILE A 17 -4.30 22.74 -37.03
CA ILE A 17 -2.98 22.24 -36.65
C ILE A 17 -2.51 22.82 -35.33
N SER A 18 -2.86 24.08 -35.00
CA SER A 18 -2.54 24.67 -33.68
C SER A 18 -3.44 24.19 -32.55
N THR A 19 -4.66 23.68 -32.85
CA THR A 19 -5.53 23.05 -31.86
C THR A 19 -5.29 21.54 -31.78
N GLY A 20 -4.56 20.93 -32.70
CA GLY A 20 -4.19 19.52 -32.71
C GLY A 20 -2.91 19.17 -31.94
N MET A 21 -2.12 20.15 -31.52
CA MET A 21 -1.14 19.98 -30.47
C MET A 21 -1.79 20.26 -29.12
N MET A 22 -2.73 19.42 -28.69
CA MET A 22 -2.81 19.11 -27.28
C MET A 22 -1.46 18.40 -26.97
N ALA A 23 -0.51 19.16 -26.44
CA ALA A 23 0.60 18.57 -25.70
C ALA A 23 -0.09 17.62 -24.70
N LEU A 24 0.06 16.32 -24.91
CA LEU A 24 -0.24 15.35 -23.86
C LEU A 24 0.53 15.89 -22.67
N ALA A 25 -0.19 16.31 -21.63
CA ALA A 25 0.43 16.81 -20.43
C ALA A 25 1.34 15.67 -19.94
N GLN A 26 2.63 15.85 -20.12
CA GLN A 26 3.60 14.84 -19.71
C GLN A 26 3.59 14.87 -18.19
N ASN A 27 3.07 13.83 -17.56
CA ASN A 27 3.09 13.70 -16.12
C ASN A 27 4.55 13.78 -15.68
N SER A 28 4.86 14.69 -14.81
CA SER A 28 6.22 14.91 -14.29
C SER A 28 6.17 15.30 -12.82
N THR A 29 7.31 15.50 -12.20
CA THR A 29 7.41 16.07 -10.85
C THR A 29 7.19 17.59 -10.85
N GLN A 30 6.95 18.21 -11.99
CA GLN A 30 6.70 19.65 -12.15
C GLN A 30 5.25 19.90 -12.57
N GLY A 31 4.64 20.97 -12.07
CA GLY A 31 3.24 21.31 -12.38
C GLY A 31 2.83 22.66 -11.85
N LYS A 32 1.49 22.87 -11.74
CA LYS A 32 0.89 24.14 -11.30
C LYS A 32 -0.01 23.99 -10.08
N GLU A 33 -0.41 22.78 -9.72
CA GLU A 33 -1.26 22.49 -8.58
C GLU A 33 -0.69 21.32 -7.80
N PHE A 34 -0.52 21.48 -6.48
CA PHE A 34 0.10 20.48 -5.60
C PHE A 34 -0.67 20.39 -4.31
N TRP A 35 -0.86 19.14 -3.84
CA TRP A 35 -1.48 18.81 -2.57
C TRP A 35 -0.50 18.13 -1.64
N PHE A 36 -0.33 18.66 -0.44
CA PHE A 36 0.62 18.14 0.54
C PHE A 36 0.20 18.46 1.98
N SER A 37 0.91 17.88 2.90
CA SER A 37 0.84 18.14 4.33
C SER A 37 2.11 17.60 4.99
N PHE A 38 2.33 17.91 6.26
CA PHE A 38 3.53 17.50 7.00
C PHE A 38 3.20 16.41 8.00
N MET A 39 4.04 15.37 8.01
CA MET A 39 3.95 14.25 8.95
C MET A 39 4.48 14.66 10.32
N GLN A 40 4.06 13.95 11.36
CA GLN A 40 4.57 14.15 12.71
C GLN A 40 6.06 13.83 12.79
N ASN A 41 6.83 14.74 13.39
CA ASN A 41 8.24 14.55 13.71
C ASN A 41 8.37 14.11 15.16
N GLY A 42 9.03 12.97 15.39
CA GLY A 42 9.14 12.36 16.71
C GLY A 42 9.95 13.17 17.73
N TYR A 43 10.75 14.11 17.27
CA TYR A 43 11.54 14.95 18.17
C TYR A 43 10.70 15.96 18.96
N LYS A 44 9.58 16.43 18.43
CA LYS A 44 8.72 17.41 19.07
C LYS A 44 8.07 16.87 20.35
N GLU A 45 7.64 15.60 20.39
CA GLU A 45 6.98 15.05 21.58
C GLU A 45 7.88 14.95 22.83
N ASN A 46 9.20 15.00 22.67
CA ASN A 46 10.15 14.82 23.79
C ASN A 46 10.47 16.10 24.60
N GLY A 47 9.64 17.15 24.51
CA GLY A 47 9.71 18.23 25.48
C GLY A 47 10.23 19.57 25.00
N GLY A 48 9.46 20.27 24.18
CA GLY A 48 9.61 21.71 23.97
C GLY A 48 10.57 22.11 22.86
N VAL A 49 10.76 21.24 21.91
CA VAL A 49 11.54 21.49 20.70
C VAL A 49 10.67 22.18 19.64
N TRP A 50 11.22 23.19 18.97
CA TRP A 50 10.55 23.81 17.83
C TRP A 50 10.52 22.85 16.63
N VAL A 51 9.43 22.89 15.87
CA VAL A 51 9.31 22.29 14.54
C VAL A 51 9.07 23.40 13.54
N GLU A 52 9.75 23.37 12.42
CA GLU A 52 9.49 24.25 11.29
C GLU A 52 9.18 23.43 10.05
N THR A 53 8.07 23.73 9.43
CA THR A 53 7.65 23.13 8.18
C THR A 53 7.85 24.12 7.05
N GLN A 54 8.63 23.72 6.04
CA GLN A 54 9.02 24.56 4.92
C GLN A 54 8.50 24.04 3.59
N VAL A 55 8.12 24.94 2.71
CA VAL A 55 7.83 24.67 1.30
C VAL A 55 8.82 25.41 0.44
N MET A 56 9.57 24.70 -0.36
CA MET A 56 10.48 25.26 -1.35
C MET A 56 9.86 25.17 -2.73
N ILE A 57 9.77 26.31 -3.41
CA ILE A 57 9.18 26.46 -4.73
C ILE A 57 10.27 26.95 -5.66
N VAL A 58 10.57 26.16 -6.69
CA VAL A 58 11.60 26.45 -7.67
C VAL A 58 10.96 26.70 -9.03
N ALA A 59 11.31 27.81 -9.67
CA ALA A 59 10.72 28.21 -10.93
C ALA A 59 11.77 28.48 -12.00
N LYS A 60 11.60 27.89 -13.19
CA LYS A 60 12.41 28.20 -14.37
C LYS A 60 12.03 29.54 -14.99
N ARG A 61 10.77 29.94 -14.88
CA ARG A 61 10.21 31.23 -15.34
C ARG A 61 9.54 31.94 -14.16
N ALA A 62 9.65 33.28 -14.18
CA ALA A 62 9.01 34.07 -13.13
C ALA A 62 7.51 33.75 -13.02
N CYS A 63 7.05 33.46 -11.83
CA CYS A 63 5.67 33.14 -11.54
C CYS A 63 5.22 33.63 -10.17
N SER A 64 3.93 33.55 -9.94
CA SER A 64 3.33 33.83 -8.64
C SER A 64 2.31 32.75 -8.31
N GLY A 65 1.91 32.68 -7.05
CA GLY A 65 0.95 31.70 -6.61
C GLY A 65 0.52 31.88 -5.17
N THR A 66 -0.15 30.87 -4.64
CA THR A 66 -0.60 30.84 -3.26
C THR A 66 -0.49 29.44 -2.69
N VAL A 67 -0.11 29.35 -1.42
CA VAL A 67 -0.33 28.16 -0.58
C VAL A 67 -1.56 28.43 0.28
N THR A 68 -2.54 27.55 0.23
CA THR A 68 -3.80 27.70 0.96
C THR A 68 -4.10 26.45 1.78
N ASN A 69 -4.71 26.64 2.95
CA ASN A 69 -5.45 25.57 3.60
C ASN A 69 -6.95 25.83 3.34
N PRO A 70 -7.58 25.04 2.45
CA PRO A 70 -8.97 25.30 2.04
C PRO A 70 -9.99 25.05 3.17
N ARG A 71 -9.60 24.31 4.21
CA ARG A 71 -10.48 24.00 5.36
C ARG A 71 -10.52 25.11 6.40
N THR A 72 -9.41 25.84 6.56
CA THR A 72 -9.30 26.95 7.53
C THR A 72 -9.43 28.32 6.87
N ASN A 73 -9.50 28.38 5.54
CA ASN A 73 -9.44 29.61 4.74
C ASN A 73 -8.14 30.41 4.93
N TRP A 74 -7.07 29.76 5.37
CA TRP A 74 -5.74 30.36 5.44
C TRP A 74 -5.10 30.41 4.06
N SER A 75 -4.32 31.46 3.78
CA SER A 75 -3.64 31.67 2.50
C SER A 75 -2.34 32.44 2.69
N MET A 76 -1.30 32.01 1.99
CA MET A 76 0.01 32.66 1.92
C MET A 76 0.41 32.83 0.46
N PRO A 77 0.45 34.07 -0.08
CA PRO A 77 0.90 34.32 -1.44
C PRO A 77 2.43 34.22 -1.57
N PHE A 78 2.89 33.89 -2.76
CA PHE A 78 4.32 33.90 -3.11
C PHE A 78 4.56 34.45 -4.52
N THR A 79 5.80 34.91 -4.74
CA THR A 79 6.35 35.24 -6.05
C THR A 79 7.74 34.64 -6.15
N VAL A 80 8.06 34.08 -7.34
CA VAL A 80 9.37 33.51 -7.64
C VAL A 80 9.88 34.13 -8.93
N ASP A 81 11.10 34.65 -8.92
CA ASP A 81 11.76 35.15 -10.13
C ASP A 81 12.16 33.98 -11.04
N ALA A 82 12.51 34.29 -12.30
CA ALA A 82 13.01 33.26 -13.22
C ALA A 82 14.34 32.68 -12.68
N GLU A 83 14.52 31.36 -12.85
CA GLU A 83 15.69 30.60 -12.35
C GLU A 83 15.98 30.87 -10.87
N SER A 84 14.93 30.94 -10.09
CA SER A 84 14.97 31.26 -8.67
C SER A 84 14.13 30.32 -7.82
N ALA A 85 14.34 30.37 -6.52
CA ALA A 85 13.53 29.65 -5.52
C ALA A 85 13.04 30.59 -4.43
N VAL A 86 11.90 30.24 -3.84
CA VAL A 86 11.42 30.81 -2.60
C VAL A 86 11.14 29.71 -1.58
N VAL A 87 11.52 29.95 -0.34
CA VAL A 87 11.19 29.08 0.78
C VAL A 87 10.17 29.78 1.65
N LEU A 88 9.07 29.08 1.93
CA LEU A 88 7.98 29.57 2.77
C LEU A 88 7.94 28.71 4.04
N SER A 89 7.95 29.36 5.21
CA SER A 89 7.67 28.70 6.49
C SER A 89 6.16 28.63 6.69
N ILE A 90 5.62 27.44 6.82
CA ILE A 90 4.18 27.21 7.00
C ILE A 90 3.87 27.11 8.49
N PRO A 91 2.88 27.84 9.02
CA PRO A 91 2.50 27.68 10.42
C PRO A 91 2.05 26.25 10.72
N GLU A 92 2.54 25.64 11.79
CA GLU A 92 2.17 24.28 12.21
C GLU A 92 0.65 24.07 12.25
N SER A 93 -0.10 25.05 12.74
CA SER A 93 -1.56 25.03 12.82
C SER A 93 -2.28 24.89 11.47
N GLN A 94 -1.56 25.00 10.36
CA GLN A 94 -2.13 24.96 9.01
C GLN A 94 -1.80 23.68 8.25
N GLY A 95 -0.67 23.02 8.56
CA GLY A 95 -0.21 21.90 7.73
C GLY A 95 0.48 20.77 8.49
N TYR A 96 0.62 20.85 9.82
CA TYR A 96 1.36 19.85 10.59
C TYR A 96 0.42 18.88 11.33
N ASN A 97 0.53 17.58 11.00
CA ASN A 97 -0.28 16.54 11.63
C ASN A 97 0.42 16.02 12.88
N GLU A 98 -0.14 16.29 14.05
CA GLU A 98 0.41 15.90 15.35
C GLU A 98 -0.68 15.27 16.23
N ASN A 99 -0.43 14.05 16.73
CA ASN A 99 -1.31 13.34 17.67
C ASN A 99 -2.78 13.24 17.20
N ASN A 100 -3.01 13.08 15.91
CA ASN A 100 -4.32 13.01 15.30
C ASN A 100 -4.53 11.70 14.49
N GLU A 101 -3.87 10.63 14.89
CA GLU A 101 -3.96 9.34 14.24
C GLU A 101 -5.39 8.79 14.24
N GLY A 102 -5.80 8.28 13.08
CA GLY A 102 -7.12 7.70 12.91
C GLY A 102 -8.27 8.69 12.77
N VAL A 103 -7.99 10.00 12.81
CA VAL A 103 -9.03 11.04 12.77
C VAL A 103 -8.85 11.93 11.55
N PRO A 104 -9.90 12.09 10.70
CA PRO A 104 -9.88 13.11 9.65
C PRO A 104 -9.61 14.51 10.22
N SER A 105 -8.60 15.19 9.66
CA SER A 105 -8.11 16.47 10.17
C SER A 105 -7.97 17.50 9.05
N ASP A 106 -7.97 18.79 9.38
CA ASP A 106 -8.03 19.87 8.41
C ASP A 106 -6.65 20.50 8.14
N PHE A 107 -5.63 19.65 7.82
CA PHE A 107 -4.23 20.08 7.62
C PHE A 107 -3.73 19.97 6.18
N GLY A 108 -4.60 19.67 5.22
CA GLY A 108 -4.21 19.60 3.81
C GLY A 108 -3.95 20.96 3.21
N LEU A 109 -2.84 21.09 2.52
CA LEU A 109 -2.40 22.32 1.85
C LEU A 109 -2.49 22.15 0.34
N LEU A 110 -2.97 23.22 -0.29
CA LEU A 110 -3.01 23.37 -1.74
C LEU A 110 -2.09 24.51 -2.16
N LEU A 111 -1.10 24.19 -2.99
CA LEU A 111 -0.29 25.16 -3.70
C LEU A 111 -0.79 25.30 -5.13
N THR A 112 -1.03 26.54 -5.57
CA THR A 112 -1.34 26.87 -6.96
C THR A 112 -0.35 27.90 -7.49
N ALA A 113 0.14 27.72 -8.71
CA ALA A 113 1.09 28.59 -9.37
C ALA A 113 0.60 29.01 -10.77
N THR A 114 0.97 30.22 -11.21
CA THR A 114 0.61 30.75 -12.54
C THR A 114 1.40 30.09 -13.68
N ASP A 115 2.57 29.53 -13.38
CA ASP A 115 3.37 28.74 -14.32
C ASP A 115 3.90 27.47 -13.64
N THR A 116 4.53 26.59 -14.41
CA THR A 116 5.12 25.32 -13.95
C THR A 116 6.25 25.57 -12.96
N VAL A 117 6.18 24.90 -11.83
CA VAL A 117 7.17 24.92 -10.73
C VAL A 117 7.51 23.51 -10.29
N SER A 118 8.69 23.35 -9.65
CA SER A 118 9.00 22.19 -8.82
C SER A 118 8.72 22.56 -7.36
N VAL A 119 8.14 21.64 -6.61
CA VAL A 119 7.82 21.84 -5.20
C VAL A 119 8.47 20.75 -4.38
N SER A 120 9.15 21.17 -3.31
CA SER A 120 9.68 20.26 -2.28
C SER A 120 9.29 20.79 -0.91
N ILE A 121 9.15 19.91 0.05
CA ILE A 121 8.83 20.25 1.43
C ILE A 121 9.89 19.71 2.37
N ALA A 122 10.12 20.40 3.46
CA ALA A 122 11.03 19.96 4.52
C ALA A 122 10.37 20.05 5.89
N ASN A 123 10.68 19.09 6.73
CA ASN A 123 10.27 19.01 8.12
C ASN A 123 11.51 19.09 9.00
N CYS A 124 11.67 20.21 9.68
CA CYS A 124 12.84 20.52 10.45
C CYS A 124 12.50 20.57 11.94
N ALA A 125 13.37 20.03 12.77
CA ALA A 125 13.34 20.22 14.22
C ALA A 125 14.78 20.38 14.74
N THR A 126 14.97 20.55 16.03
CA THR A 126 16.28 20.88 16.62
C THR A 126 17.43 19.97 16.17
N ASN A 127 17.17 18.67 16.02
CA ASN A 127 18.17 17.66 15.65
C ASN A 127 17.63 16.70 14.58
N THR A 128 16.67 17.12 13.79
CA THR A 128 16.14 16.33 12.67
C THR A 128 15.93 17.23 11.47
N PHE A 129 16.17 16.69 10.28
CA PHE A 129 15.91 17.41 9.05
C PHE A 129 15.76 16.41 7.90
N ASP A 130 14.57 16.27 7.35
CA ASP A 130 14.41 15.56 6.09
C ASP A 130 13.48 16.33 5.12
N ALA A 131 13.57 15.98 3.84
CA ALA A 131 12.89 16.66 2.77
C ALA A 131 12.23 15.65 1.82
N SER A 132 11.17 16.08 1.16
CA SER A 132 10.46 15.31 0.14
C SER A 132 10.16 16.18 -1.07
N PHE A 133 10.15 15.60 -2.26
CA PHE A 133 9.47 16.21 -3.40
C PHE A 133 7.96 16.21 -3.21
N VAL A 134 7.24 17.03 -3.98
CA VAL A 134 5.78 17.02 -4.04
C VAL A 134 5.33 16.85 -5.48
N LEU A 135 4.47 15.85 -5.71
CA LEU A 135 3.89 15.59 -7.04
C LEU A 135 2.78 16.60 -7.36
N PRO A 136 2.74 17.11 -8.58
CA PRO A 136 1.57 17.87 -9.05
C PRO A 136 0.35 16.94 -9.18
N ILE A 137 -0.84 17.54 -9.16
CA ILE A 137 -2.10 16.80 -9.18
C ILE A 137 -2.23 15.86 -10.39
N GLU A 138 -1.63 16.21 -11.51
CA GLU A 138 -1.62 15.39 -12.74
C GLU A 138 -0.94 14.04 -12.50
N SER A 139 0.12 14.02 -11.70
CA SER A 139 0.95 12.85 -11.37
C SER A 139 0.46 12.06 -10.15
N LEU A 140 -0.58 12.54 -9.46
CA LEU A 140 -1.23 11.78 -8.39
C LEU A 140 -2.13 10.68 -8.96
N GLY A 141 -2.32 9.62 -8.18
CA GLY A 141 -3.18 8.48 -8.51
C GLY A 141 -4.16 8.15 -7.41
N SER A 142 -4.77 6.97 -7.52
CA SER A 142 -5.71 6.43 -6.54
C SER A 142 -5.18 5.21 -5.78
N ASN A 143 -4.13 4.56 -6.28
CA ASN A 143 -3.58 3.32 -5.71
C ASN A 143 -2.15 3.52 -5.23
N TYR A 144 -1.91 3.20 -3.96
CA TYR A 144 -0.59 3.34 -3.35
C TYR A 144 -0.24 2.11 -2.50
N ILE A 145 1.05 1.83 -2.39
CA ILE A 145 1.62 0.91 -1.43
C ILE A 145 2.67 1.69 -0.64
N VAL A 146 2.48 1.75 0.67
CA VAL A 146 3.34 2.50 1.60
C VAL A 146 4.70 1.83 1.71
N GLN A 147 5.76 2.62 1.83
CA GLN A 147 7.10 2.15 2.15
C GLN A 147 7.74 3.04 3.22
N CYS A 148 8.10 2.43 4.32
CA CYS A 148 8.69 3.07 5.49
C CYS A 148 9.96 2.31 5.89
N ASP A 149 10.59 2.73 6.97
CA ASP A 149 11.51 1.88 7.71
C ASP A 149 10.77 1.20 8.87
N HIS A 150 11.35 0.12 9.39
CA HIS A 150 10.78 -0.56 10.55
C HIS A 150 10.89 0.30 11.81
N GLN A 151 9.96 0.11 12.71
CA GLN A 151 10.04 0.70 14.04
C GLN A 151 11.25 0.14 14.77
N SER A 152 12.24 0.97 15.07
CA SER A 152 13.33 0.58 15.93
C SER A 152 12.92 0.74 17.40
N TYR A 153 13.27 -0.25 18.20
CA TYR A 153 13.04 -0.23 19.64
C TYR A 153 14.37 -0.35 20.37
N LEU A 154 14.90 0.77 20.79
CA LEU A 154 16.11 0.80 21.61
C LEU A 154 15.71 1.01 23.07
N GLN A 155 15.98 0.01 23.90
CA GLN A 155 15.82 0.12 25.33
C GLN A 155 16.98 0.96 25.89
N THR A 156 16.72 2.21 26.23
CA THR A 156 17.71 3.05 26.90
C THR A 156 17.57 2.97 28.42
N SER A 157 18.64 3.21 29.14
CA SER A 157 18.64 3.32 30.62
C SER A 157 17.82 4.51 31.16
N VAL A 158 17.30 5.37 30.29
CA VAL A 158 16.58 6.63 30.64
C VAL A 158 15.10 6.58 30.29
N GLY A 159 14.56 5.44 29.87
CA GLY A 159 13.16 5.25 29.50
C GLY A 159 13.03 4.90 28.00
N PHE A 160 11.82 4.47 27.63
CA PHE A 160 11.51 4.12 26.26
C PHE A 160 11.36 5.39 25.41
N ARG A 161 11.91 5.42 24.21
CA ARG A 161 11.52 6.42 23.22
C ARG A 161 10.22 6.03 22.59
N ASP A 162 9.19 6.76 22.92
CA ASP A 162 7.83 6.48 22.49
C ASP A 162 7.54 6.83 21.01
N MET A 163 8.55 7.26 20.24
CA MET A 163 8.35 8.01 19.00
C MET A 163 8.95 7.42 17.73
N GLU A 164 9.71 6.34 17.81
CA GLU A 164 10.26 5.70 16.62
C GLU A 164 9.19 4.81 15.96
N THR A 165 8.28 5.42 15.21
CA THR A 165 7.15 4.72 14.59
C THR A 165 7.15 4.90 13.09
N SER A 166 6.85 3.81 12.38
CA SER A 166 6.51 3.85 10.97
C SER A 166 5.17 4.55 10.77
N ALA A 167 5.04 5.41 9.77
CA ALA A 167 3.89 6.28 9.59
C ALA A 167 3.54 6.54 8.12
N PHE A 168 2.27 6.86 7.86
CA PHE A 168 1.81 7.40 6.59
C PHE A 168 0.79 8.53 6.81
N LEU A 169 0.67 9.38 5.81
CA LEU A 169 -0.24 10.51 5.78
C LEU A 169 -0.93 10.57 4.42
N ILE A 170 -2.24 10.73 4.42
CA ILE A 170 -3.08 10.87 3.22
C ILE A 170 -3.66 12.28 3.17
N VAL A 171 -3.70 12.89 1.99
CA VAL A 171 -4.35 14.17 1.72
C VAL A 171 -5.38 13.95 0.61
N ALA A 172 -6.64 14.29 0.85
CA ALA A 172 -7.70 14.21 -0.16
C ALA A 172 -7.72 15.47 -1.02
N THR A 173 -7.77 15.28 -2.35
CA THR A 173 -7.83 16.38 -3.33
C THR A 173 -9.27 16.76 -3.70
N GLU A 174 -10.25 15.92 -3.37
CA GLU A 174 -11.67 16.04 -3.72
C GLU A 174 -12.57 15.72 -2.52
N ASP A 175 -13.79 16.28 -2.53
CA ASP A 175 -14.80 15.98 -1.50
C ASP A 175 -15.33 14.53 -1.61
N ASN A 176 -15.80 14.00 -0.48
CA ASN A 176 -16.35 12.64 -0.39
C ASN A 176 -15.43 11.56 -0.99
N THR A 177 -14.13 11.67 -0.73
CA THR A 177 -13.15 10.68 -1.18
C THR A 177 -13.17 9.49 -0.23
N VAL A 178 -13.73 8.37 -0.68
CA VAL A 178 -13.74 7.11 0.07
C VAL A 178 -12.42 6.38 -0.17
N ILE A 179 -11.70 6.06 0.90
CA ILE A 179 -10.37 5.46 0.85
C ILE A 179 -10.40 4.16 1.63
N THR A 180 -10.07 3.06 0.97
CA THR A 180 -9.87 1.76 1.61
C THR A 180 -8.40 1.58 1.95
N ILE A 181 -8.10 1.20 3.18
CA ILE A 181 -6.76 0.99 3.70
C ILE A 181 -6.64 -0.46 4.18
N ASN A 182 -5.63 -1.17 3.67
CA ASN A 182 -5.26 -2.51 4.11
C ASN A 182 -3.89 -2.44 4.80
N PRO A 183 -3.83 -2.34 6.12
CA PRO A 183 -2.57 -2.15 6.83
C PRO A 183 -1.74 -3.44 6.87
N SER A 184 -0.45 -3.35 6.63
CA SER A 184 0.50 -4.49 6.74
C SER A 184 0.69 -4.95 8.18
N VAL A 185 0.56 -4.03 9.13
CA VAL A 185 0.66 -4.28 10.59
C VAL A 185 -0.45 -3.54 11.31
N VAL A 186 -0.69 -3.88 12.58
CA VAL A 186 -1.70 -3.20 13.40
C VAL A 186 -1.43 -1.70 13.48
N THR A 187 -2.48 -0.89 13.38
CA THR A 187 -2.42 0.57 13.45
C THR A 187 -2.45 1.08 14.90
N MET A 188 -2.09 2.34 15.11
CA MET A 188 -2.11 2.98 16.44
C MET A 188 -3.52 3.02 17.05
N ASP A 189 -4.53 3.25 16.23
CA ASP A 189 -5.95 3.28 16.61
C ASP A 189 -6.61 1.89 16.69
N GLY A 190 -5.85 0.80 16.42
CA GLY A 190 -6.26 -0.57 16.69
C GLY A 190 -6.81 -1.35 15.50
N HIS A 191 -6.81 -0.81 14.27
CA HIS A 191 -7.15 -1.61 13.08
C HIS A 191 -6.19 -2.77 12.91
N ALA A 192 -6.73 -3.95 12.69
CA ALA A 192 -5.93 -5.18 12.58
C ALA A 192 -5.15 -5.23 11.26
N SER A 193 -4.00 -5.91 11.28
CA SER A 193 -3.20 -6.15 10.07
C SER A 193 -3.97 -6.99 9.06
N VAL A 194 -3.78 -6.67 7.77
CA VAL A 194 -4.36 -7.32 6.58
C VAL A 194 -5.89 -7.32 6.49
N ILE A 195 -6.56 -6.53 7.34
CA ILE A 195 -8.02 -6.34 7.30
C ILE A 195 -8.30 -4.95 6.75
N ASP A 196 -9.11 -4.88 5.71
CA ASP A 196 -9.50 -3.63 5.09
C ASP A 196 -10.39 -2.81 6.05
N TYR A 197 -10.14 -1.51 6.09
CA TYR A 197 -11.08 -0.55 6.66
C TYR A 197 -11.19 0.65 5.73
N SER A 198 -12.29 1.39 5.82
CA SER A 198 -12.52 2.54 4.95
C SER A 198 -12.75 3.81 5.74
N ILE A 199 -12.22 4.90 5.20
CA ILE A 199 -12.44 6.25 5.71
C ILE A 199 -13.01 7.11 4.59
N THR A 200 -13.64 8.22 4.94
CA THR A 200 -14.09 9.23 3.97
C THR A 200 -13.47 10.56 4.33
N LEU A 201 -12.84 11.20 3.34
CA LEU A 201 -12.22 12.52 3.48
C LEU A 201 -12.85 13.51 2.50
N ASP A 202 -13.02 14.74 2.94
CA ASP A 202 -13.35 15.86 2.07
C ASP A 202 -12.06 16.53 1.57
N ARG A 203 -12.20 17.33 0.52
CA ARG A 203 -11.10 18.09 -0.10
C ARG A 203 -10.33 18.90 0.94
N GLY A 204 -9.02 18.69 1.00
CA GLY A 204 -8.11 19.31 1.98
C GLY A 204 -8.13 18.68 3.37
N GLN A 205 -8.88 17.58 3.58
CA GLN A 205 -8.71 16.82 4.80
C GLN A 205 -7.51 15.87 4.69
N THR A 206 -6.93 15.60 5.84
CA THR A 206 -5.82 14.67 6.03
C THR A 206 -6.23 13.49 6.91
N TYR A 207 -5.56 12.38 6.73
CA TYR A 207 -5.65 11.22 7.62
C TYR A 207 -4.23 10.71 7.89
N SER A 208 -3.81 10.83 9.14
CA SER A 208 -2.50 10.38 9.60
C SER A 208 -2.62 9.06 10.35
N MET A 209 -1.63 8.19 10.17
CA MET A 209 -1.55 6.91 10.88
C MET A 209 -0.11 6.55 11.17
N ARG A 210 0.14 6.00 12.36
CA ARG A 210 1.42 5.42 12.76
C ARG A 210 1.25 4.04 13.41
N THR A 211 2.36 3.32 13.51
CA THR A 211 2.38 2.05 14.24
C THR A 211 2.28 2.29 15.74
N PRO A 212 1.64 1.37 16.49
CA PRO A 212 1.58 1.49 17.94
C PRO A 212 2.98 1.45 18.54
N ASN A 213 3.23 2.35 19.46
CA ASN A 213 4.44 2.36 20.22
C ASN A 213 4.37 1.37 21.38
N ARG A 214 4.82 0.15 21.15
CA ARG A 214 4.85 -0.93 22.17
C ARG A 214 6.12 -1.76 22.03
N PRO A 215 6.72 -2.21 23.18
CA PRO A 215 7.84 -3.15 23.14
C PRO A 215 7.49 -4.44 22.39
N GLY A 216 8.47 -4.99 21.70
CA GLY A 216 8.39 -6.38 21.21
C GLY A 216 7.94 -6.58 19.77
N GLY A 217 8.32 -5.72 18.85
CA GLY A 217 8.16 -6.01 17.42
C GLY A 217 8.72 -4.92 16.53
N MET A 218 9.47 -5.32 15.52
CA MET A 218 9.83 -4.45 14.41
C MET A 218 8.57 -4.27 13.55
N ARG A 219 7.78 -3.20 13.80
CA ARG A 219 6.59 -2.89 13.02
C ARG A 219 6.96 -1.97 11.88
N ASP A 220 6.50 -2.30 10.69
CA ASP A 220 6.76 -1.56 9.47
C ASP A 220 5.49 -1.50 8.63
N PHE A 221 5.03 -0.30 8.30
CA PHE A 221 3.89 -0.11 7.41
C PHE A 221 4.21 -0.41 5.94
N SER A 222 5.45 -0.74 5.60
CA SER A 222 5.75 -1.18 4.23
C SER A 222 4.81 -2.30 3.81
N GLY A 223 4.25 -2.17 2.60
CA GLY A 223 3.24 -3.09 2.09
C GLY A 223 1.79 -2.73 2.42
N THR A 224 1.53 -1.73 3.28
CA THR A 224 0.19 -1.18 3.50
C THR A 224 -0.37 -0.65 2.18
N ARG A 225 -1.57 -1.08 1.82
CA ARG A 225 -2.24 -0.69 0.57
C ARG A 225 -3.29 0.37 0.85
N ILE A 226 -3.29 1.42 0.04
CA ILE A 226 -4.22 2.54 0.13
C ILE A 226 -4.87 2.69 -1.24
N ASN A 227 -6.19 2.63 -1.29
CA ASN A 227 -6.96 2.75 -2.52
C ASN A 227 -8.09 3.77 -2.35
N ALA A 228 -8.09 4.82 -3.16
CA ALA A 228 -9.20 5.75 -3.27
C ALA A 228 -10.19 5.23 -4.33
N LYS A 229 -11.47 5.13 -3.96
CA LYS A 229 -12.53 4.67 -4.86
C LYS A 229 -12.79 5.68 -5.99
N ASP A 230 -13.41 5.19 -7.05
CA ASP A 230 -13.86 5.97 -8.21
C ASP A 230 -12.73 6.74 -8.92
N GLY A 231 -11.48 6.25 -8.79
CA GLY A 231 -10.30 6.86 -9.42
C GLY A 231 -9.95 8.25 -8.87
N LYS A 232 -10.52 8.66 -7.72
CA LYS A 232 -10.19 9.94 -7.09
C LYS A 232 -8.74 10.00 -6.69
N LYS A 233 -8.12 11.14 -6.97
CA LYS A 233 -6.71 11.35 -6.68
C LYS A 233 -6.48 11.71 -5.23
N ILE A 234 -5.43 11.14 -4.65
CA ILE A 234 -4.97 11.45 -3.30
C ILE A 234 -3.46 11.67 -3.29
N ALA A 235 -2.94 12.48 -2.39
CA ALA A 235 -1.51 12.50 -2.09
C ALA A 235 -1.24 11.65 -0.86
N VAL A 236 -0.18 10.82 -0.93
CA VAL A 236 0.22 9.94 0.17
C VAL A 236 1.68 10.22 0.49
N PHE A 237 1.99 10.42 1.77
CA PHE A 237 3.35 10.54 2.30
C PHE A 237 3.62 9.37 3.23
N ASN A 238 4.84 8.87 3.23
CA ASN A 238 5.23 7.74 4.06
C ASN A 238 6.65 7.94 4.62
N GLY A 239 6.93 7.28 5.72
CA GLY A 239 8.21 7.36 6.41
C GLY A 239 8.12 6.97 7.87
N ASN A 240 8.95 7.58 8.71
CA ASN A 240 8.97 7.32 10.13
C ASN A 240 8.97 8.65 10.91
N THR A 241 8.21 8.68 12.00
CA THR A 241 8.26 9.84 12.91
C THR A 241 9.68 10.10 13.42
N LEU A 242 10.39 9.01 13.65
CA LEU A 242 11.82 8.96 13.92
C LEU A 242 12.33 7.56 13.56
N THR A 243 13.54 7.42 13.06
CA THR A 243 14.23 6.13 12.86
C THR A 243 15.71 6.25 13.16
N THR A 244 16.30 5.16 13.66
CA THR A 244 17.75 5.06 13.89
C THR A 244 18.35 4.15 12.83
N MET A 245 19.32 4.63 12.08
CA MET A 245 19.98 3.87 11.02
C MET A 245 21.48 4.17 10.96
N PRO A 246 22.35 3.18 10.93
CA PRO A 246 22.02 1.75 10.81
C PRO A 246 21.61 1.14 12.17
N TYR A 247 20.56 0.34 12.15
CA TYR A 247 20.02 -0.33 13.35
C TYR A 247 20.88 -1.49 13.86
N ASP A 248 21.79 -2.01 13.05
CA ASP A 248 22.75 -3.07 13.37
C ASP A 248 24.06 -2.52 13.96
N SER A 249 24.17 -1.19 14.12
CA SER A 249 25.35 -0.54 14.69
C SER A 249 25.50 -0.86 16.18
N PRO A 250 26.66 -1.32 16.65
CA PRO A 250 26.95 -1.50 18.07
C PRO A 250 26.95 -0.16 18.85
N TYR A 251 26.99 0.97 18.15
CA TYR A 251 26.93 2.32 18.73
C TYR A 251 25.51 2.89 18.77
N ALA A 252 24.53 2.23 18.15
CA ALA A 252 23.14 2.69 18.12
C ALA A 252 22.58 3.00 19.53
N ASN A 253 23.00 2.25 20.56
CA ASN A 253 22.61 2.48 21.95
C ASN A 253 23.36 3.63 22.64
N ALA A 254 24.54 4.04 22.16
CA ALA A 254 25.37 5.05 22.80
C ALA A 254 25.15 6.46 22.23
N HIS A 255 24.76 6.55 20.96
CA HIS A 255 24.64 7.79 20.18
C HIS A 255 23.27 7.95 19.53
N ILE A 256 22.20 7.48 20.19
CA ILE A 256 20.84 7.46 19.65
C ILE A 256 20.37 8.85 19.17
N PHE A 257 20.72 9.91 19.91
CA PHE A 257 20.31 11.28 19.57
C PHE A 257 21.02 11.83 18.33
N GLU A 258 22.16 11.25 17.99
CA GLU A 258 23.04 11.67 16.90
C GLU A 258 22.93 10.73 15.68
N GLN A 259 22.05 9.72 15.76
CA GLN A 259 21.85 8.70 14.71
C GLN A 259 20.39 8.50 14.33
N SER A 260 19.48 9.33 14.84
CA SER A 260 18.04 9.18 14.60
C SER A 260 17.49 10.42 13.93
N ASP A 261 16.78 10.25 12.84
CA ASP A 261 16.08 11.33 12.13
C ASP A 261 14.63 10.99 11.84
N HIS A 262 13.83 12.03 11.64
CA HIS A 262 12.54 11.95 10.99
C HIS A 262 12.77 11.74 9.51
N ILE A 263 12.22 10.69 8.93
CA ILE A 263 12.33 10.45 7.50
C ILE A 263 10.95 10.43 6.85
N PHE A 264 10.84 11.05 5.68
CA PHE A 264 9.60 11.01 4.93
C PHE A 264 9.80 11.30 3.44
N GLU A 265 8.97 10.71 2.62
CA GLU A 265 8.94 10.94 1.18
C GLU A 265 7.51 10.78 0.66
N GLN A 266 7.14 11.52 -0.38
CA GLN A 266 5.86 11.30 -1.04
C GLN A 266 5.87 9.97 -1.77
N ALA A 267 4.85 9.14 -1.53
CA ALA A 267 4.66 7.90 -2.23
C ALA A 267 4.17 8.15 -3.68
N LEU A 268 4.61 7.30 -4.59
CA LEU A 268 4.15 7.33 -5.97
C LEU A 268 2.99 6.36 -6.19
N PRO A 269 2.03 6.73 -7.05
CA PRO A 269 0.98 5.79 -7.44
C PRO A 269 1.59 4.56 -8.13
N VAL A 270 1.00 3.38 -7.87
CA VAL A 270 1.53 2.08 -8.37
C VAL A 270 1.63 2.05 -9.89
N GLU A 271 0.80 2.84 -10.58
CA GLU A 271 0.78 2.96 -12.03
C GLU A 271 2.07 3.52 -12.63
N SER A 272 2.82 4.34 -11.87
CA SER A 272 4.10 4.93 -12.29
C SER A 272 5.33 4.12 -11.89
N TRP A 273 5.16 2.95 -11.28
CA TRP A 273 6.26 2.10 -10.86
C TRP A 273 6.95 1.43 -12.06
N GLY A 274 8.28 1.36 -12.04
CA GLY A 274 9.09 0.77 -13.11
C GLY A 274 9.68 -0.59 -12.76
N LYS A 275 10.57 -1.06 -13.63
CA LYS A 275 11.20 -2.38 -13.49
C LYS A 275 12.73 -2.35 -13.46
N HIS A 276 13.33 -1.23 -13.83
CA HIS A 276 14.77 -1.11 -13.98
C HIS A 276 15.27 0.09 -13.19
N PHE A 277 16.24 -0.13 -12.30
CA PHE A 277 16.74 0.91 -11.42
C PHE A 277 18.25 0.92 -11.41
N ALA A 278 18.81 2.10 -11.62
CA ALA A 278 20.24 2.38 -11.49
C ALA A 278 20.48 3.08 -10.15
N ILE A 279 21.06 2.38 -9.21
CA ILE A 279 21.22 2.86 -7.82
C ILE A 279 22.68 3.18 -7.57
N THR A 280 22.91 4.32 -6.91
CA THR A 280 24.23 4.77 -6.52
C THR A 280 24.25 5.05 -5.03
N ALA A 281 25.32 4.61 -4.35
CA ALA A 281 25.52 4.91 -2.95
C ALA A 281 25.76 6.42 -2.77
N SER A 282 25.52 6.92 -1.58
CA SER A 282 25.78 8.32 -1.24
C SER A 282 27.28 8.60 -1.11
N SER A 283 27.68 9.79 -1.53
CA SER A 283 29.04 10.27 -1.31
C SER A 283 29.35 10.33 0.20
N THR A 284 30.59 10.03 0.56
CA THR A 284 31.06 10.06 1.96
C THR A 284 30.47 9.02 2.91
N ARG A 285 29.58 8.14 2.45
CA ARG A 285 29.04 7.02 3.23
C ARG A 285 29.75 5.73 2.86
N THR A 286 29.87 4.80 3.81
CA THR A 286 30.40 3.46 3.54
C THR A 286 29.35 2.53 2.98
N ARG A 287 28.09 2.77 3.33
CA ARG A 287 26.94 1.99 2.86
C ARG A 287 25.66 2.81 2.95
N ASP A 288 24.68 2.42 2.18
CA ASP A 288 23.29 2.85 2.27
C ASP A 288 22.37 1.63 2.27
N LEU A 289 21.16 1.77 2.80
CA LEU A 289 20.16 0.71 2.76
C LEU A 289 19.28 0.87 1.51
N VAL A 290 19.20 -0.17 0.70
CA VAL A 290 18.26 -0.23 -0.43
C VAL A 290 17.06 -1.07 -0.04
N LYS A 291 15.85 -0.57 -0.27
CA LYS A 291 14.59 -1.27 -0.04
C LYS A 291 13.76 -1.29 -1.32
N ILE A 292 13.36 -2.51 -1.72
CA ILE A 292 12.57 -2.76 -2.92
C ILE A 292 11.24 -3.33 -2.49
N THR A 293 10.13 -2.78 -3.01
CA THR A 293 8.76 -3.24 -2.72
C THR A 293 8.08 -3.65 -4.02
N ALA A 294 7.52 -4.86 -4.05
CA ALA A 294 6.84 -5.39 -5.23
C ALA A 294 5.42 -4.83 -5.40
N GLY A 295 5.08 -4.39 -6.61
CA GLY A 295 3.73 -3.93 -6.97
C GLY A 295 2.78 -5.06 -7.37
N ALA A 296 3.29 -6.27 -7.64
CA ALA A 296 2.53 -7.40 -8.11
C ALA A 296 3.04 -8.72 -7.52
N LYS A 297 2.28 -9.81 -7.69
CA LYS A 297 2.67 -11.15 -7.23
C LYS A 297 3.78 -11.76 -8.08
N ARG A 298 4.64 -12.55 -7.43
CA ARG A 298 5.73 -13.31 -8.05
C ARG A 298 6.68 -12.43 -8.84
N ASP A 299 7.13 -11.35 -8.21
CA ASP A 299 8.11 -10.46 -8.78
C ASP A 299 9.53 -10.95 -8.47
N GLU A 300 10.27 -11.38 -9.47
CA GLU A 300 11.67 -11.73 -9.33
C GLU A 300 12.51 -10.45 -9.27
N VAL A 301 13.27 -10.28 -8.23
CA VAL A 301 14.20 -9.17 -8.04
C VAL A 301 15.62 -9.65 -8.31
N ARG A 302 16.29 -9.03 -9.25
CA ARG A 302 17.69 -9.30 -9.61
C ARG A 302 18.53 -8.06 -9.32
N CYS A 303 19.74 -8.30 -8.81
CA CYS A 303 20.76 -7.27 -8.67
C CYS A 303 21.98 -7.68 -9.47
N ASN A 304 22.43 -6.83 -10.37
CA ASN A 304 23.58 -7.08 -11.26
C ASN A 304 23.44 -8.43 -12.02
N GLY A 305 22.22 -8.77 -12.44
CA GLY A 305 21.86 -10.02 -13.10
C GLY A 305 21.65 -11.22 -12.18
N VAL A 306 22.00 -11.13 -10.88
CA VAL A 306 21.85 -12.22 -9.90
C VAL A 306 20.48 -12.13 -9.21
N LEU A 307 19.72 -13.24 -9.20
CA LEU A 307 18.46 -13.32 -8.49
C LEU A 307 18.69 -13.19 -6.98
N LEU A 308 18.10 -12.15 -6.37
CA LEU A 308 18.13 -11.95 -4.93
C LEU A 308 16.97 -12.65 -4.22
N THR A 309 15.76 -12.47 -4.75
CA THR A 309 14.52 -12.95 -4.14
C THR A 309 13.37 -12.95 -5.12
N THR A 310 12.24 -13.50 -4.71
CA THR A 310 10.93 -13.35 -5.36
C THR A 310 9.96 -12.82 -4.34
N LEU A 311 9.24 -11.75 -4.67
CA LEU A 311 8.33 -11.03 -3.78
C LEU A 311 6.88 -11.15 -4.26
N ASP A 312 5.97 -11.19 -3.32
CA ASP A 312 4.54 -10.99 -3.58
C ASP A 312 4.15 -9.51 -3.37
N LYS A 313 2.98 -9.14 -3.87
CA LYS A 313 2.50 -7.75 -3.86
C LYS A 313 2.54 -7.14 -2.45
N GLY A 314 3.27 -6.05 -2.29
CA GLY A 314 3.46 -5.34 -1.02
C GLY A 314 4.58 -5.91 -0.15
N GLU A 315 5.19 -7.04 -0.52
CA GLU A 315 6.40 -7.52 0.16
C GLU A 315 7.61 -6.70 -0.22
N SER A 316 8.53 -6.55 0.72
CA SER A 316 9.76 -5.78 0.55
C SER A 316 11.00 -6.64 0.80
N TYR A 317 12.07 -6.30 0.12
CA TYR A 317 13.40 -6.86 0.34
C TYR A 317 14.41 -5.74 0.56
N THR A 318 15.30 -5.89 1.55
CA THR A 318 16.33 -4.90 1.89
C THR A 318 17.72 -5.50 1.78
N PHE A 319 18.67 -4.68 1.35
CA PHE A 319 20.10 -5.04 1.37
C PHE A 319 20.97 -3.78 1.52
N TRP A 320 22.21 -3.97 2.02
CA TRP A 320 23.20 -2.91 2.10
C TRP A 320 23.94 -2.74 0.78
N LEU A 321 23.94 -1.52 0.24
CA LEU A 321 24.79 -1.11 -0.88
C LEU A 321 26.06 -0.45 -0.33
N TYR A 322 27.20 -1.10 -0.47
CA TYR A 322 28.48 -0.61 0.03
C TYR A 322 29.21 0.23 -1.02
N SER A 323 29.77 1.36 -0.61
CA SER A 323 30.59 2.24 -1.49
C SER A 323 31.92 1.57 -1.87
N ASN A 324 32.54 0.84 -0.92
CA ASN A 324 33.73 0.01 -1.15
C ASN A 324 33.45 -1.35 -0.53
N ALA A 325 33.33 -2.39 -1.36
CA ALA A 325 32.99 -3.73 -0.88
C ALA A 325 34.04 -4.25 0.12
N PRO A 326 33.71 -4.49 1.39
CA PRO A 326 34.60 -5.28 2.25
C PRO A 326 34.56 -6.73 1.76
N GLY A 327 35.68 -7.25 1.40
CA GLY A 327 36.16 -8.56 0.96
C GLY A 327 35.28 -9.77 0.72
N ASN A 328 33.99 -9.78 1.06
CA ASN A 328 33.06 -10.90 0.89
C ASN A 328 31.59 -10.49 0.64
N GLN A 329 31.30 -9.24 0.37
CA GLN A 329 29.92 -8.79 0.15
C GLN A 329 29.58 -8.81 -1.35
N THR A 330 28.42 -9.37 -1.68
CA THR A 330 27.98 -9.57 -3.08
C THR A 330 27.54 -8.29 -3.77
N ILE A 331 27.26 -7.21 -3.03
CA ILE A 331 26.75 -5.93 -3.54
C ILE A 331 27.65 -4.80 -2.98
N GLY A 332 28.56 -4.32 -3.78
CA GLY A 332 29.51 -3.27 -3.40
C GLY A 332 30.12 -2.59 -4.63
N GLY A 333 30.91 -1.53 -4.37
CA GLY A 333 31.55 -0.73 -5.41
C GLY A 333 30.78 0.54 -5.77
N GLY A 334 29.89 0.99 -4.88
CA GLY A 334 29.24 2.30 -4.95
C GLY A 334 28.00 2.36 -5.85
N SER A 335 27.66 1.30 -6.58
CA SER A 335 26.48 1.27 -7.43
C SER A 335 25.97 -0.14 -7.69
N CYS A 336 24.71 -0.26 -8.10
CA CYS A 336 24.14 -1.52 -8.58
C CYS A 336 22.99 -1.27 -9.58
N TYR A 337 22.68 -2.29 -10.36
CA TYR A 337 21.53 -2.29 -11.25
C TYR A 337 20.52 -3.32 -10.80
N ILE A 338 19.29 -2.86 -10.55
CA ILE A 338 18.16 -3.70 -10.15
C ILE A 338 17.23 -3.90 -11.34
N GLU A 339 16.86 -5.14 -11.56
CA GLU A 339 15.83 -5.56 -12.51
C GLU A 339 14.75 -6.32 -11.78
N THR A 340 13.49 -6.00 -12.06
CA THR A 340 12.32 -6.69 -11.54
C THR A 340 11.45 -7.18 -12.69
N THR A 341 10.78 -8.32 -12.52
CA THR A 341 9.89 -8.85 -13.59
C THR A 341 8.56 -8.14 -13.63
N LYS A 342 8.18 -7.46 -12.54
CA LYS A 342 6.94 -6.69 -12.38
C LYS A 342 7.26 -5.27 -11.90
N PRO A 343 6.34 -4.31 -12.05
CA PRO A 343 6.55 -2.98 -11.51
C PRO A 343 6.84 -3.00 -10.01
N SER A 344 7.92 -2.34 -9.61
CA SER A 344 8.40 -2.24 -8.24
C SER A 344 8.75 -0.81 -7.87
N MET A 345 8.87 -0.54 -6.58
CA MET A 345 9.33 0.71 -5.99
C MET A 345 10.66 0.51 -5.31
N VAL A 346 11.56 1.45 -5.46
CA VAL A 346 12.87 1.44 -4.81
C VAL A 346 13.10 2.72 -4.03
N TYR A 347 13.50 2.56 -2.76
CA TYR A 347 13.99 3.64 -1.92
C TYR A 347 15.44 3.37 -1.52
N LEU A 348 16.21 4.44 -1.43
CA LEU A 348 17.53 4.48 -0.83
C LEU A 348 17.42 5.21 0.52
N TYR A 349 18.03 4.64 1.55
CA TYR A 349 18.11 5.24 2.88
C TYR A 349 19.57 5.53 3.18
N ASN A 350 19.87 6.80 3.42
CA ASN A 350 21.17 7.20 3.90
C ASN A 350 21.34 6.82 5.38
N VAL A 351 22.55 6.44 5.76
CA VAL A 351 22.87 6.12 7.15
C VAL A 351 23.42 7.33 7.90
N ALA A 352 23.28 7.33 9.22
CA ALA A 352 23.89 8.33 10.09
C ALA A 352 25.42 8.31 10.03
N GLY A 353 26.03 9.43 10.37
CA GLY A 353 27.49 9.61 10.36
C GLY A 353 28.26 8.70 11.32
N TYR A 354 27.61 8.20 12.36
CA TYR A 354 28.20 7.27 13.35
C TYR A 354 28.10 5.79 12.96
N ASP A 355 27.98 5.45 11.70
CA ASP A 355 28.12 4.06 11.29
C ASP A 355 29.54 3.57 11.60
N PRO A 356 29.73 2.43 12.32
CA PRO A 356 31.07 1.90 12.66
C PRO A 356 31.90 1.59 11.43
N GLU A 357 31.28 1.39 10.29
CA GLU A 357 31.96 1.21 9.00
C GLU A 357 32.32 2.54 8.34
N ALA A 358 31.83 3.68 8.87
CA ALA A 358 32.02 5.02 8.29
C ALA A 358 33.35 5.71 8.66
N LEU A 359 34.31 5.03 9.26
CA LEU A 359 35.68 5.50 9.49
C LEU A 359 35.78 6.91 10.09
N GLY A 360 34.89 7.31 10.99
CA GLY A 360 34.96 8.56 11.75
C GLY A 360 34.26 9.76 11.10
N MET A 361 33.37 9.59 10.18
CA MET A 361 32.51 10.67 9.70
C MET A 361 31.45 11.00 10.78
N GLU A 362 31.39 12.27 11.18
CA GLU A 362 30.52 12.74 12.27
C GLU A 362 29.25 13.46 11.77
N ASN A 363 29.16 13.75 10.46
CA ASN A 363 28.06 14.53 9.88
C ASN A 363 27.05 13.65 9.20
N GLY A 364 25.76 13.98 9.38
CA GLY A 364 24.60 13.41 8.71
C GLY A 364 23.82 12.42 9.56
N ASP A 365 22.52 12.46 9.37
CA ASP A 365 21.52 11.57 9.96
C ASP A 365 20.75 10.82 8.87
N PRO A 366 19.95 9.80 9.23
CA PRO A 366 19.16 9.06 8.28
C PRO A 366 18.25 9.96 7.45
N SER A 367 18.12 9.64 6.17
CA SER A 367 17.15 10.23 5.25
C SER A 367 16.69 9.20 4.25
N MET A 368 15.55 9.42 3.60
CA MET A 368 15.05 8.49 2.59
C MET A 368 14.76 9.20 1.27
N VAL A 369 15.03 8.51 0.17
CA VAL A 369 14.77 9.05 -1.17
C VAL A 369 14.23 7.99 -2.09
N TRP A 370 13.19 8.33 -2.83
CA TRP A 370 12.73 7.54 -3.96
C TRP A 370 13.74 7.56 -5.09
N ILE A 371 14.11 6.38 -5.59
CA ILE A 371 14.95 6.25 -6.77
C ILE A 371 14.06 6.02 -7.99
N PRO A 372 13.97 6.98 -8.93
CA PRO A 372 13.20 6.81 -10.15
C PRO A 372 13.73 5.62 -10.96
N PRO A 373 12.84 4.82 -11.55
CA PRO A 373 13.27 3.83 -12.54
C PRO A 373 13.83 4.51 -13.78
N VAL A 374 14.71 3.82 -14.51
CA VAL A 374 15.35 4.39 -15.73
C VAL A 374 14.34 4.73 -16.81
N GLU A 375 13.15 4.17 -16.75
CA GLU A 375 12.01 4.49 -17.63
C GLU A 375 11.44 5.90 -17.39
N GLN A 376 11.75 6.53 -16.25
CA GLN A 376 11.21 7.84 -15.82
C GLN A 376 12.25 8.98 -15.89
N LYS A 377 13.26 8.84 -16.74
CA LYS A 377 14.30 9.88 -16.91
C LYS A 377 13.70 11.23 -17.33
N SER A 378 14.28 12.33 -16.84
CA SER A 378 13.93 13.70 -17.20
C SER A 378 15.08 14.38 -17.97
N ASN A 379 14.76 15.18 -18.98
CA ASN A 379 15.77 15.92 -19.76
C ASN A 379 16.27 17.17 -19.05
N GLU A 380 15.44 17.75 -18.20
CA GLU A 380 15.77 18.96 -17.44
C GLU A 380 15.24 18.85 -16.03
N ILE A 381 16.04 19.23 -15.06
CA ILE A 381 15.70 19.28 -13.65
C ILE A 381 16.21 20.58 -13.07
N THR A 382 15.31 21.36 -12.44
CA THR A 382 15.72 22.53 -11.65
C THR A 382 15.35 22.25 -10.19
N PHE A 383 16.29 22.33 -9.31
CA PHE A 383 16.14 22.04 -7.88
C PHE A 383 16.91 23.05 -7.03
N CYS A 384 16.61 23.07 -5.75
CA CYS A 384 17.35 23.85 -4.78
C CYS A 384 17.72 22.97 -3.59
N THR A 385 18.91 23.11 -3.10
CA THR A 385 19.37 22.42 -1.89
C THR A 385 18.75 23.06 -0.65
N PHE A 386 18.45 22.26 0.36
CA PHE A 386 17.89 22.76 1.61
C PHE A 386 18.98 23.23 2.60
N ASN A 387 18.69 24.30 3.32
CA ASN A 387 19.47 24.72 4.49
C ASN A 387 18.56 25.49 5.44
N HIS A 388 18.88 25.48 6.72
CA HIS A 388 18.17 26.21 7.75
C HIS A 388 19.14 26.89 8.71
N ALA A 389 18.80 28.06 9.23
CA ALA A 389 19.67 28.85 10.10
C ALA A 389 20.09 28.09 11.38
N ASP A 390 19.14 27.33 11.96
CA ASP A 390 19.36 26.53 13.16
C ASP A 390 19.59 25.03 12.87
N ALA A 391 19.66 24.67 11.58
CA ALA A 391 19.82 23.32 11.08
C ALA A 391 20.75 23.31 9.84
N THR A 392 21.97 23.81 10.00
CA THR A 392 22.95 23.93 8.89
C THR A 392 23.31 22.57 8.32
N ILE A 393 23.21 22.49 7.00
CA ILE A 393 23.73 21.37 6.21
C ILE A 393 25.05 21.83 5.61
N ASP A 394 26.15 21.15 5.94
CA ASP A 394 27.49 21.58 5.60
C ASP A 394 27.90 21.19 4.18
N ASN A 395 27.44 20.04 3.71
CA ASN A 395 27.76 19.50 2.40
C ASN A 395 26.50 19.08 1.65
N HIS A 396 26.40 19.45 0.41
CA HIS A 396 25.30 19.09 -0.49
C HIS A 396 25.86 18.30 -1.69
N TYR A 397 25.13 17.28 -2.08
CA TYR A 397 25.52 16.40 -3.18
C TYR A 397 24.33 16.14 -4.11
N VAL A 398 24.65 15.81 -5.34
CA VAL A 398 23.70 15.26 -6.30
C VAL A 398 24.31 13.99 -6.92
N ASN A 399 23.56 12.91 -6.89
CA ASN A 399 23.86 11.72 -7.65
C ASN A 399 23.11 11.79 -8.99
N ILE A 400 23.84 11.56 -10.07
CA ILE A 400 23.34 11.66 -11.44
C ILE A 400 23.57 10.32 -12.12
N VAL A 401 22.57 9.78 -12.80
CA VAL A 401 22.68 8.61 -13.66
C VAL A 401 22.24 8.97 -15.08
N VAL A 402 23.06 8.63 -16.06
CA VAL A 402 22.82 8.87 -17.49
C VAL A 402 23.20 7.64 -18.30
N ASP A 403 22.79 7.63 -19.55
CA ASP A 403 23.34 6.68 -20.53
C ASP A 403 24.83 6.93 -20.70
N SER A 404 25.64 5.87 -20.74
CA SER A 404 27.10 5.99 -20.86
C SER A 404 27.56 6.70 -22.13
N LEU A 405 26.72 6.74 -23.16
CA LEU A 405 26.99 7.51 -24.38
C LEU A 405 26.74 9.02 -24.19
N SER A 406 25.99 9.42 -23.19
CA SER A 406 25.57 10.81 -22.93
C SER A 406 26.42 11.52 -21.86
N VAL A 407 27.50 10.91 -21.37
CA VAL A 407 28.36 11.51 -20.33
C VAL A 407 28.99 12.83 -20.74
N ASN A 408 29.12 13.10 -22.03
CA ASN A 408 29.65 14.35 -22.57
C ASN A 408 28.54 15.38 -22.88
N GLU A 409 27.32 15.15 -22.47
CA GLU A 409 26.16 16.00 -22.75
C GLU A 409 25.40 16.40 -21.48
N VAL A 410 26.01 16.17 -20.31
CA VAL A 410 25.42 16.50 -19.00
C VAL A 410 25.92 17.87 -18.58
N TYR A 411 24.99 18.79 -18.35
CA TYR A 411 25.27 20.13 -17.88
C TYR A 411 24.72 20.30 -16.45
N LEU A 412 25.55 20.87 -15.58
CA LEU A 412 25.15 21.37 -14.27
C LEU A 412 25.39 22.90 -14.26
N ASP A 413 24.35 23.67 -14.02
CA ASP A 413 24.38 25.14 -14.01
C ASP A 413 24.95 25.72 -15.31
N SER A 414 24.55 25.15 -16.45
CA SER A 414 25.03 25.49 -17.78
C SER A 414 26.52 25.18 -18.03
N ILE A 415 27.19 24.49 -17.11
CA ILE A 415 28.57 24.05 -17.24
C ILE A 415 28.58 22.56 -17.58
N LEU A 416 29.25 22.19 -18.68
CA LEU A 416 29.43 20.79 -19.03
C LEU A 416 30.25 20.07 -17.97
N LEU A 417 29.69 18.99 -17.40
CA LEU A 417 30.40 18.16 -16.44
C LEU A 417 31.54 17.40 -17.14
N ASP A 418 32.73 17.35 -16.49
CA ASP A 418 33.83 16.54 -16.99
C ASP A 418 33.43 15.04 -16.99
N ALA A 419 33.54 14.39 -18.14
CA ALA A 419 33.24 12.97 -18.30
C ALA A 419 34.04 12.06 -17.34
N ASN A 420 35.19 12.52 -16.82
CA ASN A 420 35.96 11.79 -15.82
C ASN A 420 35.25 11.68 -14.45
N HIS A 421 34.22 12.48 -14.20
CA HIS A 421 33.35 12.30 -13.01
C HIS A 421 32.40 11.11 -13.10
N PHE A 422 32.19 10.61 -14.32
CA PHE A 422 31.25 9.52 -14.56
C PHE A 422 31.96 8.16 -14.49
N HIS A 423 31.39 7.27 -13.69
CA HIS A 423 31.82 5.89 -13.54
C HIS A 423 30.79 4.94 -14.13
N PRO A 424 31.20 3.86 -14.80
CA PRO A 424 30.26 2.85 -15.28
C PRO A 424 29.45 2.25 -14.11
N LEU A 425 28.15 2.11 -14.31
CA LEU A 425 27.27 1.48 -13.34
C LEU A 425 27.56 -0.03 -13.23
N ILE A 426 27.74 -0.52 -12.03
CA ILE A 426 27.97 -1.95 -11.79
C ILE A 426 26.70 -2.73 -12.15
N GLY A 427 26.88 -3.83 -12.87
CA GLY A 427 25.81 -4.70 -13.33
C GLY A 427 25.16 -4.26 -14.65
N ASN A 428 25.27 -2.98 -15.04
CA ASN A 428 24.80 -2.54 -16.33
C ASN A 428 25.63 -1.35 -16.88
N PRO A 429 26.69 -1.61 -17.66
CA PRO A 429 27.60 -0.58 -18.17
C PRO A 429 27.01 0.33 -19.25
N TYR A 430 25.74 0.12 -19.65
CA TYR A 430 25.03 1.07 -20.51
C TYR A 430 24.69 2.37 -19.77
N PHE A 431 24.72 2.35 -18.46
CA PHE A 431 24.57 3.52 -17.61
C PHE A 431 25.90 3.92 -16.98
N SER A 432 26.08 5.20 -16.77
CA SER A 432 27.15 5.78 -15.98
C SER A 432 26.57 6.70 -14.92
N TYR A 433 27.27 6.83 -13.80
CA TYR A 433 26.86 7.70 -12.71
C TYR A 433 27.96 8.65 -12.29
N ALA A 434 27.56 9.80 -11.77
CA ALA A 434 28.42 10.76 -11.12
C ALA A 434 27.86 11.16 -9.75
N GLN A 435 28.76 11.39 -8.81
CA GLN A 435 28.45 11.96 -7.49
C GLN A 435 29.12 13.34 -7.44
N VAL A 436 28.33 14.39 -7.41
CA VAL A 436 28.82 15.76 -7.55
C VAL A 436 28.49 16.53 -6.28
N GLU A 437 29.51 17.13 -5.67
CA GLU A 437 29.30 18.11 -4.59
C GLU A 437 28.80 19.41 -5.22
N VAL A 438 27.73 19.99 -4.63
CA VAL A 438 27.12 21.24 -5.11
C VAL A 438 27.05 22.25 -3.98
N SER A 439 26.97 23.52 -4.32
CA SER A 439 26.80 24.59 -3.32
C SER A 439 25.41 24.57 -2.72
N HIS A 440 25.22 25.31 -1.63
CA HIS A 440 23.85 25.64 -1.23
C HIS A 440 23.23 26.60 -2.25
N GLY A 441 22.02 26.32 -2.70
CA GLY A 441 21.25 27.16 -3.61
C GLY A 441 20.60 26.39 -4.73
N ILE A 442 20.28 27.13 -5.79
CA ILE A 442 19.59 26.60 -6.95
C ILE A 442 20.60 26.02 -7.92
N HIS A 443 20.21 24.88 -8.48
CA HIS A 443 20.96 24.18 -9.50
C HIS A 443 20.06 23.74 -10.65
N HIS A 444 20.65 23.65 -11.81
CA HIS A 444 19.99 23.20 -13.04
C HIS A 444 20.78 22.06 -13.69
N LEU A 445 20.16 20.91 -13.82
CA LEU A 445 20.70 19.77 -14.53
C LEU A 445 20.00 19.61 -15.86
N SER A 446 20.75 19.34 -16.93
CA SER A 446 20.18 19.00 -18.24
C SER A 446 21.01 17.96 -18.97
N CYS A 447 20.31 17.10 -19.71
CA CYS A 447 20.87 16.10 -20.63
C CYS A 447 19.84 15.80 -21.71
N GLU A 448 20.20 15.91 -22.99
CA GLU A 448 19.25 15.71 -24.10
C GLU A 448 18.58 14.33 -24.05
N TRP A 449 19.30 13.29 -23.65
CA TRP A 449 18.83 11.91 -23.60
C TRP A 449 18.19 11.55 -22.22
N GLY A 450 18.07 12.54 -21.36
CA GLY A 450 17.49 12.40 -20.04
C GLY A 450 18.44 11.81 -19.00
N LEU A 451 18.14 12.10 -17.75
CA LEU A 451 18.90 11.67 -16.59
C LEU A 451 17.96 11.34 -15.41
N ILE A 452 18.49 10.58 -14.47
CA ILE A 452 17.90 10.38 -13.14
C ILE A 452 18.82 11.05 -12.15
N ALA A 453 18.23 11.76 -11.19
CA ALA A 453 19.04 12.38 -10.16
C ALA A 453 18.27 12.52 -8.84
N HIS A 454 19.01 12.48 -7.73
CA HIS A 454 18.53 12.82 -6.42
C HIS A 454 19.57 13.67 -5.69
N ALA A 455 19.07 14.60 -4.87
CA ALA A 455 19.92 15.45 -4.04
C ALA A 455 19.87 14.99 -2.59
N TYR A 456 20.97 15.17 -1.89
CA TYR A 456 21.10 14.90 -0.47
C TYR A 456 22.14 15.82 0.18
N GLY A 457 22.06 15.96 1.49
CA GLY A 457 22.99 16.78 2.22
C GLY A 457 23.21 16.31 3.65
N PHE A 458 24.38 16.63 4.20
CA PHE A 458 24.80 16.20 5.52
C PHE A 458 25.28 17.40 6.34
N GLY A 459 24.79 17.51 7.57
CA GLY A 459 25.21 18.44 8.59
C GLY A 459 25.41 17.71 9.92
N TYR A 460 25.77 18.43 10.96
CA TYR A 460 25.91 17.83 12.29
C TYR A 460 24.57 17.37 12.82
N ALA A 461 24.40 16.05 13.06
CA ALA A 461 23.17 15.41 13.51
C ALA A 461 21.94 15.82 12.66
N LYS A 462 22.11 15.86 11.33
CA LYS A 462 21.07 16.22 10.36
C LYS A 462 21.41 15.70 8.97
N GLY A 463 20.38 15.31 8.23
CA GLY A 463 20.52 14.90 6.86
C GLY A 463 19.23 15.19 6.09
N TYR A 464 19.31 15.21 4.79
CA TYR A 464 18.13 15.15 3.92
C TYR A 464 18.46 14.41 2.65
N ALA A 465 17.45 13.79 2.05
CA ALA A 465 17.52 13.32 0.68
C ALA A 465 16.15 13.45 0.04
N PHE A 466 16.09 13.77 -1.24
CA PHE A 466 14.85 13.78 -2.01
C PHE A 466 15.10 13.62 -3.50
N CYS A 467 14.12 13.08 -4.22
CA CYS A 467 14.14 13.06 -5.67
C CYS A 467 13.99 14.48 -6.21
N ILE A 468 14.90 14.93 -7.06
CA ILE A 468 14.89 16.31 -7.58
C ILE A 468 14.14 16.47 -8.88
N GLY A 469 13.76 15.37 -9.54
CA GLY A 469 12.92 15.40 -10.73
C GLY A 469 12.90 14.08 -11.48
N ALA A 470 11.74 13.75 -11.99
CA ALA A 470 11.49 12.61 -12.85
C ALA A 470 10.25 12.82 -13.71
N ASN A 471 10.12 12.08 -14.80
CA ASN A 471 8.85 11.89 -15.45
C ASN A 471 8.04 10.88 -14.64
N VAL A 472 6.76 11.17 -14.36
CA VAL A 472 5.88 10.28 -13.57
C VAL A 472 4.73 9.86 -14.49
N VAL A 473 5.08 9.13 -15.54
CA VAL A 473 4.10 8.64 -16.51
C VAL A 473 3.59 7.25 -16.08
N ASP A 474 2.35 6.95 -16.47
CA ASP A 474 1.84 5.58 -16.35
C ASP A 474 2.65 4.66 -17.27
N LEU A 475 3.37 3.71 -16.67
CA LEU A 475 4.25 2.77 -17.40
C LEU A 475 3.52 1.51 -17.87
N LYS A 476 2.21 1.44 -17.76
CA LYS A 476 1.44 0.31 -18.28
C LYS A 476 1.29 0.43 -19.79
N SER A 477 1.71 -0.61 -20.51
CA SER A 477 1.27 -0.82 -21.88
C SER A 477 -0.12 -1.43 -21.87
N VAL A 478 -1.02 -0.94 -22.70
CA VAL A 478 -2.44 -1.33 -22.68
C VAL A 478 -2.90 -1.66 -24.09
N LEU A 479 -3.62 -2.77 -24.22
CA LEU A 479 -4.35 -3.14 -25.43
C LEU A 479 -5.78 -2.61 -25.33
N PHE A 480 -6.24 -1.94 -26.37
CA PHE A 480 -7.61 -1.50 -26.53
C PHE A 480 -8.28 -2.27 -27.67
N ILE A 481 -9.53 -2.65 -27.49
CA ILE A 481 -10.37 -3.24 -28.52
C ILE A 481 -11.68 -2.45 -28.54
N ASN A 482 -12.03 -1.84 -29.67
CA ASN A 482 -13.19 -0.94 -29.80
C ASN A 482 -13.27 0.11 -28.67
N GLY A 483 -12.11 0.61 -28.20
CA GLY A 483 -12.00 1.58 -27.12
C GLY A 483 -12.06 1.02 -25.71
N GLN A 484 -12.30 -0.28 -25.53
CA GLN A 484 -12.25 -0.96 -24.23
C GLN A 484 -10.82 -1.38 -23.88
N SER A 485 -10.40 -1.10 -22.67
CA SER A 485 -9.02 -1.27 -22.20
C SER A 485 -8.80 -2.61 -21.51
N SER A 486 -7.76 -3.34 -21.87
CA SER A 486 -7.34 -4.56 -21.17
C SER A 486 -6.93 -4.33 -19.71
N ALA A 487 -6.72 -3.10 -19.27
CA ALA A 487 -6.43 -2.77 -17.89
C ALA A 487 -7.69 -2.69 -17.01
N THR A 488 -8.85 -2.43 -17.60
CA THR A 488 -10.12 -2.23 -16.88
C THR A 488 -11.17 -3.29 -17.20
N TYR A 489 -11.02 -4.01 -18.33
CA TYR A 489 -11.96 -5.02 -18.78
C TYR A 489 -11.41 -6.41 -18.42
N HIS A 490 -12.10 -7.12 -17.55
CA HIS A 490 -11.63 -8.42 -17.01
C HIS A 490 -12.38 -9.63 -17.57
N ASP A 491 -13.50 -9.38 -18.25
CA ASP A 491 -14.30 -10.42 -18.91
C ASP A 491 -13.93 -10.56 -20.40
N ASN A 492 -14.44 -11.56 -21.08
CA ASN A 492 -14.32 -11.69 -22.51
C ASN A 492 -15.08 -10.57 -23.21
N LEU A 493 -14.42 -9.77 -24.03
CA LEU A 493 -15.10 -8.74 -24.81
C LEU A 493 -15.88 -9.36 -25.96
N ASP A 494 -17.15 -9.06 -26.04
CA ASP A 494 -18.02 -9.56 -27.12
C ASP A 494 -17.76 -8.79 -28.42
N LEU A 495 -17.53 -9.53 -29.50
CA LEU A 495 -17.42 -9.04 -30.88
C LEU A 495 -18.40 -9.76 -31.77
N CYS A 496 -18.86 -9.12 -32.83
CA CYS A 496 -19.75 -9.72 -33.81
C CYS A 496 -18.98 -10.40 -34.95
N LEU A 497 -19.43 -11.60 -35.32
CA LEU A 497 -18.87 -12.31 -36.44
C LEU A 497 -19.11 -11.53 -37.76
N GLY A 498 -18.07 -11.32 -38.52
CA GLY A 498 -18.13 -10.60 -39.79
C GLY A 498 -18.07 -9.08 -39.70
N GLU A 499 -17.96 -8.52 -38.48
CA GLU A 499 -17.80 -7.10 -38.27
C GLU A 499 -16.32 -6.71 -38.02
N ASP A 500 -15.97 -5.49 -38.43
CA ASP A 500 -14.65 -4.94 -38.21
C ASP A 500 -14.48 -4.45 -36.78
N ALA A 501 -13.55 -5.05 -36.01
CA ALA A 501 -13.14 -4.57 -34.72
C ALA A 501 -11.83 -3.77 -34.82
N ASN A 502 -11.74 -2.68 -34.08
CA ASN A 502 -10.54 -1.82 -34.02
C ASN A 502 -9.67 -2.18 -32.81
N PHE A 503 -8.41 -2.46 -33.09
CA PHE A 503 -7.41 -2.81 -32.08
C PHE A 503 -6.35 -1.70 -32.02
N GLU A 504 -6.01 -1.28 -30.81
CA GLU A 504 -5.03 -0.22 -30.56
C GLU A 504 -4.11 -0.61 -29.42
N VAL A 505 -2.80 -0.44 -29.60
CA VAL A 505 -1.81 -0.54 -28.54
C VAL A 505 -1.42 0.86 -28.12
N ARG A 506 -1.50 1.14 -26.83
CA ARG A 506 -0.94 2.35 -26.23
C ARG A 506 0.20 1.96 -25.32
N THR A 507 1.34 2.61 -25.53
CA THR A 507 2.56 2.42 -24.75
C THR A 507 3.12 3.79 -24.38
N ASN A 508 3.94 3.80 -23.35
CA ASN A 508 4.70 4.98 -22.94
C ASN A 508 6.15 4.97 -23.47
N TYR A 509 6.48 4.03 -24.34
CA TYR A 509 7.78 3.94 -25.02
C TYR A 509 7.60 3.98 -26.55
N PRO A 510 8.64 4.37 -27.30
CA PRO A 510 8.59 4.35 -28.76
C PRO A 510 8.42 2.92 -29.28
N VAL A 511 7.38 2.71 -30.08
CA VAL A 511 7.08 1.43 -30.72
C VAL A 511 7.80 1.37 -32.07
N GLN A 512 8.60 0.33 -32.28
CA GLN A 512 9.25 0.07 -33.56
C GLN A 512 8.37 -0.76 -34.50
N SER A 513 7.74 -1.79 -33.94
CA SER A 513 6.80 -2.65 -34.66
C SER A 513 5.78 -3.31 -33.72
N VAL A 514 4.65 -3.71 -34.27
CA VAL A 514 3.66 -4.53 -33.57
C VAL A 514 3.37 -5.76 -34.42
N VAL A 515 3.39 -6.92 -33.80
CA VAL A 515 2.91 -8.17 -34.41
C VAL A 515 1.64 -8.56 -33.67
N TRP A 516 0.55 -8.64 -34.43
CA TRP A 516 -0.76 -9.02 -33.95
C TRP A 516 -1.01 -10.50 -34.16
N ASP A 517 -1.65 -11.16 -33.19
CA ASP A 517 -2.10 -12.53 -33.27
C ASP A 517 -3.54 -12.58 -32.79
N PHE A 518 -4.46 -12.82 -33.72
CA PHE A 518 -5.91 -12.84 -33.47
C PHE A 518 -6.47 -14.26 -33.34
N ASP A 519 -5.83 -15.24 -33.99
CA ASP A 519 -6.31 -16.62 -34.15
C ASP A 519 -5.21 -17.68 -34.05
N GLY A 520 -3.99 -17.30 -33.61
CA GLY A 520 -2.80 -18.15 -33.62
C GLY A 520 -1.90 -17.94 -34.83
N THR A 521 -2.27 -17.00 -35.73
CA THR A 521 -1.49 -16.63 -36.93
C THR A 521 -0.95 -15.21 -36.77
N PRO A 522 0.32 -15.03 -36.40
CA PRO A 522 0.89 -13.70 -36.22
C PRO A 522 0.98 -12.91 -37.54
N ILE A 523 0.50 -11.67 -37.54
CA ILE A 523 0.57 -10.74 -38.66
C ILE A 523 1.25 -9.44 -38.24
N PRO A 524 2.14 -8.85 -39.07
CA PRO A 524 2.70 -7.54 -38.77
C PRO A 524 1.67 -6.43 -38.97
N GLY A 525 1.66 -5.44 -38.07
CA GLY A 525 0.77 -4.28 -38.14
C GLY A 525 1.36 -3.04 -37.49
N GLY A 526 0.60 -1.95 -37.49
CA GLY A 526 0.90 -0.73 -36.74
C GLY A 526 0.38 -0.79 -35.30
N ILE A 527 0.50 0.33 -34.59
CA ILE A 527 -0.09 0.47 -33.25
C ILE A 527 -1.62 0.41 -33.27
N THR A 528 -2.23 0.60 -34.42
CA THR A 528 -3.66 0.42 -34.66
C THR A 528 -3.86 -0.52 -35.84
N VAL A 529 -4.84 -1.43 -35.76
CA VAL A 529 -5.23 -2.36 -36.80
C VAL A 529 -6.71 -2.65 -36.74
N SER A 530 -7.38 -2.90 -37.87
CA SER A 530 -8.72 -3.45 -37.92
C SER A 530 -8.64 -4.94 -38.26
N HIS A 531 -9.46 -5.75 -37.60
CA HIS A 531 -9.56 -7.18 -37.87
C HIS A 531 -11.01 -7.64 -37.82
N THR A 532 -11.37 -8.53 -38.77
CA THR A 532 -12.71 -9.14 -38.84
C THR A 532 -12.57 -10.64 -38.59
N TYR A 533 -13.33 -11.18 -37.65
CA TYR A 533 -13.38 -12.61 -37.40
C TYR A 533 -14.37 -13.31 -38.37
N ASP A 534 -13.94 -14.39 -38.97
CA ASP A 534 -14.73 -15.22 -39.85
C ASP A 534 -15.29 -16.51 -39.19
N GLN A 535 -14.91 -16.73 -37.93
CA GLN A 535 -15.39 -17.84 -37.09
C GLN A 535 -15.80 -17.33 -35.71
N ALA A 536 -16.91 -17.91 -35.20
CA ALA A 536 -17.34 -17.64 -33.83
C ALA A 536 -16.57 -18.48 -32.84
N GLY A 537 -16.36 -17.97 -31.63
CA GLY A 537 -15.68 -18.66 -30.56
C GLY A 537 -14.90 -17.70 -29.64
N ASP A 538 -14.17 -18.30 -28.71
CA ASP A 538 -13.30 -17.59 -27.79
C ASP A 538 -11.90 -17.47 -28.37
N PHE A 539 -11.40 -16.25 -28.43
CA PHE A 539 -10.05 -15.95 -28.90
C PHE A 539 -9.29 -15.17 -27.86
N ILE A 540 -7.97 -15.31 -27.87
CA ILE A 540 -7.06 -14.44 -27.11
C ILE A 540 -6.27 -13.60 -28.10
N VAL A 541 -6.64 -12.33 -28.18
CA VAL A 541 -5.88 -11.36 -28.97
C VAL A 541 -4.54 -11.10 -28.28
N LYS A 542 -3.46 -11.17 -29.06
CA LYS A 542 -2.13 -10.81 -28.58
C LYS A 542 -1.55 -9.72 -29.46
N ALA A 543 -0.98 -8.72 -28.84
CA ALA A 543 -0.14 -7.72 -29.47
C ALA A 543 1.29 -7.88 -28.94
N ILE A 544 2.20 -8.33 -29.77
CA ILE A 544 3.63 -8.41 -29.47
C ILE A 544 4.23 -7.10 -29.97
N VAL A 545 4.55 -6.22 -29.01
CA VAL A 545 5.06 -4.89 -29.27
C VAL A 545 6.57 -4.91 -29.18
N GLU A 546 7.23 -4.56 -30.28
CA GLU A 546 8.66 -4.32 -30.30
C GLU A 546 8.91 -2.86 -29.90
N GLY A 547 9.41 -2.66 -28.70
CA GLY A 547 9.86 -1.37 -28.20
C GLY A 547 11.36 -1.21 -28.41
N CYS A 548 11.80 0.04 -28.60
CA CYS A 548 13.20 0.37 -28.47
C CYS A 548 13.41 1.02 -27.11
N ASN A 549 14.26 0.42 -26.30
CA ASN A 549 14.81 1.16 -25.19
C ASN A 549 15.69 2.27 -25.79
N THR A 550 15.18 3.49 -25.77
CA THR A 550 15.88 4.68 -26.32
C THR A 550 17.22 4.91 -25.62
N PHE A 551 17.47 4.24 -24.50
CA PHE A 551 18.64 4.40 -23.66
C PHE A 551 19.75 3.42 -23.99
N THR A 552 19.38 2.16 -24.25
CA THR A 552 20.37 1.13 -24.57
C THR A 552 20.44 0.83 -26.07
N ASN A 553 19.56 1.43 -26.84
CA ASN A 553 19.31 1.09 -28.23
C ASN A 553 19.01 -0.42 -28.42
N GLN A 554 18.61 -1.07 -27.35
CA GLN A 554 18.22 -2.48 -27.35
C GLN A 554 16.75 -2.62 -27.62
N THR A 555 16.40 -3.54 -28.47
CA THR A 555 15.03 -3.96 -28.70
C THR A 555 14.57 -4.85 -27.56
N PHE A 556 13.39 -4.59 -27.07
CA PHE A 556 12.68 -5.50 -26.15
C PHE A 556 11.29 -5.78 -26.70
N TYR A 557 10.66 -6.82 -26.17
CA TYR A 557 9.32 -7.23 -26.59
C TYR A 557 8.38 -7.20 -25.40
N ASP A 558 7.25 -6.51 -25.56
CA ASP A 558 6.12 -6.53 -24.62
C ASP A 558 4.96 -7.29 -25.25
N THR A 559 4.27 -8.12 -24.49
CA THR A 559 3.14 -8.93 -24.98
C THR A 559 1.89 -8.57 -24.23
N LEU A 560 0.97 -7.91 -24.92
CA LEU A 560 -0.33 -7.53 -24.40
C LEU A 560 -1.37 -8.55 -24.85
N THR A 561 -2.29 -8.90 -23.96
CA THR A 561 -3.34 -9.88 -24.25
C THR A 561 -4.69 -9.39 -23.79
N MET A 562 -5.75 -9.73 -24.55
CA MET A 562 -7.13 -9.51 -24.16
C MET A 562 -7.98 -10.64 -24.74
N ALA A 563 -8.87 -11.20 -23.92
CA ALA A 563 -9.80 -12.22 -24.35
C ALA A 563 -10.99 -11.58 -25.07
N VAL A 564 -11.43 -12.20 -26.17
CA VAL A 564 -12.61 -11.80 -26.91
C VAL A 564 -13.50 -13.02 -27.16
N HIS A 565 -14.80 -12.81 -27.12
CA HIS A 565 -15.80 -13.78 -27.49
C HIS A 565 -16.49 -13.31 -28.77
N VAL A 566 -16.26 -14.01 -29.87
CA VAL A 566 -16.86 -13.69 -31.18
C VAL A 566 -18.17 -14.46 -31.33
N ARG A 567 -19.26 -13.74 -31.39
CA ARG A 567 -20.62 -14.32 -31.48
C ARG A 567 -21.12 -14.38 -32.90
N VAL A 568 -21.86 -15.43 -33.20
CA VAL A 568 -22.67 -15.48 -34.43
C VAL A 568 -23.76 -14.43 -34.28
N ALA A 569 -23.99 -13.64 -35.31
CA ALA A 569 -25.20 -12.82 -35.40
C ALA A 569 -26.44 -13.68 -35.09
N GLY A 570 -27.14 -13.38 -34.02
CA GLY A 570 -28.36 -14.08 -33.63
C GLY A 570 -28.39 -14.82 -32.29
N TYR A 571 -27.24 -15.00 -31.58
CA TYR A 571 -27.23 -15.66 -30.26
C TYR A 571 -26.29 -15.01 -29.30
N ALA A 572 -26.78 -14.55 -28.16
CA ALA A 572 -25.96 -14.09 -27.04
C ALA A 572 -26.40 -14.76 -25.75
N ASP A 573 -25.46 -15.45 -25.08
CA ASP A 573 -25.68 -15.98 -23.75
C ASP A 573 -25.20 -14.93 -22.75
N LEU A 574 -26.11 -14.46 -21.90
CA LEU A 574 -25.84 -13.47 -20.86
C LEU A 574 -26.11 -14.09 -19.50
N THR A 575 -25.14 -14.02 -18.63
CA THR A 575 -25.32 -14.47 -17.25
C THR A 575 -25.34 -13.26 -16.35
N TYR A 576 -26.42 -13.11 -15.58
CA TYR A 576 -26.55 -12.06 -14.58
C TYR A 576 -26.90 -12.65 -13.23
N MET A 577 -26.39 -12.00 -12.21
CA MET A 577 -26.76 -12.28 -10.83
C MET A 577 -27.59 -11.10 -10.31
N PHE A 578 -28.66 -11.39 -9.60
CA PHE A 578 -29.53 -10.41 -8.93
C PHE A 578 -29.97 -10.95 -7.57
N CYS A 579 -30.48 -10.08 -6.75
CA CYS A 579 -30.83 -10.43 -5.38
C CYS A 579 -32.30 -10.86 -5.23
N ASP A 580 -32.59 -11.68 -4.23
CA ASP A 580 -33.93 -12.27 -4.01
C ASP A 580 -35.02 -11.23 -3.71
N GLU A 581 -34.67 -10.02 -3.32
CA GLU A 581 -35.59 -8.90 -3.15
C GLU A 581 -35.68 -7.97 -4.38
N ASP A 582 -34.84 -8.22 -5.40
CA ASP A 582 -34.73 -7.40 -6.60
C ASP A 582 -35.44 -8.05 -7.80
N SER A 583 -35.45 -7.32 -8.89
CA SER A 583 -35.85 -7.82 -10.20
C SER A 583 -34.81 -7.42 -11.24
N PHE A 584 -34.61 -8.25 -12.22
CA PHE A 584 -33.74 -7.97 -13.35
C PHE A 584 -34.57 -7.54 -14.56
N ASP A 585 -34.37 -6.29 -15.01
CA ASP A 585 -35.03 -5.76 -16.20
C ASP A 585 -34.08 -5.88 -17.41
N PHE A 586 -34.55 -6.56 -18.45
CA PHE A 586 -33.80 -6.68 -19.69
C PHE A 586 -34.69 -6.38 -20.87
N HIS A 587 -34.39 -5.36 -21.64
CA HIS A 587 -35.13 -4.91 -22.82
C HIS A 587 -36.66 -4.82 -22.65
N GLY A 588 -37.10 -4.37 -21.47
CA GLY A 588 -38.53 -4.14 -21.18
C GLY A 588 -39.29 -5.32 -20.57
N GLU A 589 -38.62 -6.45 -20.38
CA GLU A 589 -39.11 -7.59 -19.61
C GLU A 589 -38.44 -7.61 -18.23
N THR A 590 -39.21 -7.93 -17.20
CA THR A 590 -38.78 -7.99 -15.80
C THR A 590 -38.74 -9.45 -15.33
N TYR A 591 -37.63 -9.89 -14.81
CA TYR A 591 -37.39 -11.24 -14.31
C TYR A 591 -37.20 -11.19 -12.80
N THR A 592 -37.81 -12.14 -12.09
CA THR A 592 -37.79 -12.24 -10.62
C THR A 592 -37.35 -13.61 -10.11
N GLU A 593 -37.00 -14.53 -10.99
CA GLU A 593 -36.59 -15.88 -10.64
C GLU A 593 -35.33 -16.28 -11.42
N SER A 594 -34.49 -17.12 -10.80
CA SER A 594 -33.34 -17.73 -11.51
C SER A 594 -33.89 -18.60 -12.67
N GLY A 595 -33.19 -18.57 -13.79
CA GLY A 595 -33.60 -19.38 -14.91
C GLY A 595 -32.83 -19.13 -16.19
N TYR A 596 -33.15 -19.91 -17.19
CA TYR A 596 -32.72 -19.73 -18.55
C TYR A 596 -33.89 -19.13 -19.35
N TYR A 597 -33.66 -17.92 -19.88
CA TYR A 597 -34.65 -17.17 -20.63
C TYR A 597 -34.13 -16.85 -22.02
N GLU A 598 -35.02 -16.96 -23.02
CA GLU A 598 -34.71 -16.57 -24.38
C GLU A 598 -35.47 -15.28 -24.70
N GLN A 599 -34.75 -14.22 -25.12
CA GLN A 599 -35.35 -12.97 -25.50
C GLN A 599 -34.85 -12.54 -26.89
N ASN A 600 -35.78 -12.31 -27.77
CA ASN A 600 -35.50 -11.74 -29.09
C ASN A 600 -35.51 -10.23 -29.00
N VAL A 601 -34.31 -9.62 -29.11
CA VAL A 601 -34.18 -8.17 -29.08
C VAL A 601 -33.83 -7.67 -30.48
N PRO A 602 -34.66 -6.80 -31.07
CA PRO A 602 -34.31 -6.11 -32.30
C PRO A 602 -33.18 -5.13 -31.97
N ASN A 603 -32.02 -5.32 -32.60
CA ASN A 603 -30.78 -4.65 -32.25
C ASN A 603 -30.61 -3.32 -32.95
N ALA A 604 -30.20 -2.28 -32.17
CA ALA A 604 -29.76 -1.01 -32.71
C ALA A 604 -28.29 -1.04 -33.22
N ASN A 605 -27.61 -2.20 -33.03
CA ASN A 605 -26.19 -2.40 -33.41
C ASN A 605 -25.92 -3.71 -34.15
N ASP A 606 -26.86 -4.14 -35.01
CA ASP A 606 -26.74 -5.15 -36.10
C ASP A 606 -26.18 -6.55 -35.80
N CYS A 607 -26.12 -7.01 -34.57
CA CYS A 607 -26.13 -8.44 -34.32
C CYS A 607 -27.55 -8.82 -33.91
N ASP A 608 -28.48 -9.09 -34.86
CA ASP A 608 -29.88 -9.56 -34.59
C ASP A 608 -29.85 -10.70 -33.56
N SER A 609 -30.26 -10.43 -32.33
CA SER A 609 -29.84 -11.24 -31.22
C SER A 609 -31.00 -11.91 -30.56
N VAL A 610 -31.00 -13.23 -30.62
CA VAL A 610 -31.63 -14.04 -29.57
C VAL A 610 -30.74 -14.01 -28.36
N PHE A 611 -31.14 -13.37 -27.30
CA PHE A 611 -30.44 -13.38 -26.05
C PHE A 611 -30.91 -14.57 -25.22
N HIS A 612 -29.98 -15.42 -24.85
CA HIS A 612 -30.20 -16.41 -23.80
C HIS A 612 -29.71 -15.81 -22.47
N LEU A 613 -30.65 -15.48 -21.64
CA LEU A 613 -30.35 -14.97 -20.29
C LEU A 613 -30.23 -16.16 -19.33
N ILE A 614 -29.06 -16.30 -18.73
CA ILE A 614 -28.87 -17.19 -17.60
C ILE A 614 -28.92 -16.30 -16.37
N LEU A 615 -30.00 -16.28 -15.68
CA LEU A 615 -30.21 -15.46 -14.50
C LEU A 615 -29.95 -16.31 -13.26
N ASP A 616 -29.05 -15.86 -12.44
CA ASP A 616 -28.73 -16.48 -11.17
C ASP A 616 -29.11 -15.52 -10.04
N MET A 617 -29.82 -16.04 -9.05
CA MET A 617 -30.27 -15.22 -7.93
C MET A 617 -29.49 -15.59 -6.72
N ASP A 618 -28.83 -14.60 -6.15
CA ASP A 618 -28.22 -14.71 -4.83
C ASP A 618 -29.23 -14.26 -3.76
N PHE A 619 -28.96 -14.62 -2.53
CA PHE A 619 -29.89 -14.35 -1.45
C PHE A 619 -29.29 -13.34 -0.49
N THR A 620 -30.14 -12.43 -0.04
CA THR A 620 -29.79 -11.52 1.06
C THR A 620 -29.35 -12.36 2.27
N PRO A 621 -28.19 -12.10 2.85
CA PRO A 621 -27.66 -12.93 3.91
C PRO A 621 -28.59 -12.96 5.13
N ASN A 622 -29.07 -14.14 5.50
CA ASN A 622 -29.73 -14.41 6.76
C ASN A 622 -28.97 -15.53 7.48
N PHE A 623 -28.47 -15.26 8.67
CA PHE A 623 -27.54 -16.14 9.35
C PHE A 623 -27.59 -16.01 10.86
N SER A 624 -26.97 -16.96 11.52
CA SER A 624 -26.70 -16.89 12.97
C SER A 624 -25.23 -17.10 13.25
N ILE A 625 -24.75 -16.50 14.33
CA ILE A 625 -23.40 -16.74 14.85
C ILE A 625 -23.44 -17.96 15.77
N LYS A 626 -22.58 -18.94 15.50
CA LYS A 626 -22.39 -20.12 16.33
C LYS A 626 -21.09 -20.04 17.10
N GLY A 627 -21.14 -20.32 18.38
CA GLY A 627 -19.99 -20.32 19.25
C GLY A 627 -20.41 -20.43 20.73
N ASP A 628 -19.44 -20.37 21.61
CA ASP A 628 -19.70 -20.44 23.03
C ASP A 628 -20.06 -19.06 23.60
N HIS A 629 -21.18 -18.95 24.30
CA HIS A 629 -21.61 -17.73 25.01
C HIS A 629 -20.77 -17.42 26.25
N TRP A 630 -19.93 -18.37 26.68
CA TRP A 630 -19.09 -18.20 27.85
C TRP A 630 -17.62 -18.37 27.52
N ALA A 631 -16.84 -17.39 27.92
CA ALA A 631 -15.38 -17.43 27.84
C ALA A 631 -14.82 -17.72 29.25
N ILE A 632 -14.14 -18.84 29.39
CA ILE A 632 -13.65 -19.33 30.66
C ILE A 632 -12.13 -19.52 30.56
N GLY A 633 -11.36 -18.89 31.44
CA GLY A 633 -9.90 -19.00 31.38
C GLY A 633 -9.17 -18.66 32.68
N GLY A 634 -7.88 -18.97 32.72
CA GLY A 634 -7.08 -18.88 33.96
C GLY A 634 -5.57 -18.64 33.76
N SER A 635 -5.10 -17.95 32.69
CA SER A 635 -3.69 -17.59 32.60
C SER A 635 -3.50 -16.08 32.50
N GLU A 636 -2.35 -15.56 32.94
CA GLU A 636 -2.03 -14.12 32.92
C GLU A 636 -1.89 -13.51 31.50
N THR A 637 -1.75 -14.34 30.44
CA THR A 637 -1.54 -13.89 29.07
C THR A 637 -2.75 -14.06 28.15
N TYR A 638 -3.58 -15.09 28.39
CA TYR A 638 -4.86 -15.31 27.71
C TYR A 638 -5.86 -15.82 28.72
N ILE A 639 -7.08 -15.27 28.65
CA ILE A 639 -8.17 -15.78 29.49
C ILE A 639 -8.86 -16.93 28.78
N SER A 640 -9.15 -16.77 27.48
CA SER A 640 -9.81 -17.80 26.68
C SER A 640 -9.48 -17.62 25.20
N VAL A 641 -9.55 -18.73 24.45
CA VAL A 641 -9.53 -18.75 23.00
C VAL A 641 -10.77 -19.49 22.54
N ASN A 642 -11.67 -18.80 21.88
CA ASN A 642 -12.96 -19.33 21.46
C ASN A 642 -13.07 -19.27 19.92
N GLU A 643 -13.72 -20.27 19.34
CA GLU A 643 -14.02 -20.30 17.91
C GLU A 643 -15.49 -19.95 17.66
N TYR A 644 -15.71 -19.12 16.68
CA TYR A 644 -17.04 -18.72 16.22
C TYR A 644 -17.15 -18.98 14.72
N ALA A 645 -18.37 -19.24 14.29
CA ALA A 645 -18.66 -19.44 12.87
C ALA A 645 -20.01 -18.83 12.51
N VAL A 646 -20.14 -18.41 11.26
CA VAL A 646 -21.40 -18.03 10.65
C VAL A 646 -22.09 -19.28 10.12
N GLU A 647 -23.37 -19.45 10.44
CA GLU A 647 -24.25 -20.48 9.88
C GLU A 647 -25.38 -19.81 9.13
N LEU A 648 -25.38 -19.96 7.82
CA LEU A 648 -26.43 -19.41 6.94
C LEU A 648 -27.73 -20.18 7.10
N ASP A 649 -28.86 -19.46 7.14
CA ASP A 649 -30.19 -20.05 7.14
C ASP A 649 -30.53 -20.64 5.77
N ASN A 650 -30.07 -19.98 4.69
CA ASN A 650 -30.15 -20.53 3.33
C ASN A 650 -28.73 -20.93 2.88
N PRO A 651 -28.45 -22.24 2.70
CA PRO A 651 -27.12 -22.69 2.27
C PRO A 651 -26.73 -22.33 0.83
N LEU A 652 -27.67 -21.76 0.06
CA LEU A 652 -27.43 -21.27 -1.31
C LEU A 652 -26.96 -19.81 -1.33
N THR A 653 -27.03 -19.09 -0.19
CA THR A 653 -26.51 -17.72 -0.07
C THR A 653 -25.00 -17.71 -0.27
N ALA A 654 -24.51 -16.92 -1.24
CA ALA A 654 -23.08 -16.73 -1.41
C ALA A 654 -22.48 -15.89 -0.29
N ILE A 655 -21.23 -16.11 0.02
CA ILE A 655 -20.43 -15.30 0.95
C ILE A 655 -19.19 -14.79 0.22
N ASP A 656 -19.11 -13.47 0.04
CA ASP A 656 -17.88 -12.83 -0.45
C ASP A 656 -16.86 -12.69 0.68
N THR A 657 -17.31 -12.20 1.80
CA THR A 657 -16.50 -12.12 3.01
C THR A 657 -17.39 -12.02 4.26
N VAL A 658 -16.83 -12.36 5.40
CA VAL A 658 -17.42 -12.09 6.71
C VAL A 658 -16.49 -11.18 7.48
N LEU A 659 -17.00 -10.04 7.89
CA LEU A 659 -16.28 -9.08 8.73
C LEU A 659 -16.66 -9.30 10.18
N TRP A 660 -15.66 -9.44 11.02
CA TRP A 660 -15.85 -9.64 12.46
C TRP A 660 -15.39 -8.41 13.24
N SER A 661 -16.17 -8.00 14.21
CA SER A 661 -15.76 -7.00 15.19
C SER A 661 -16.23 -7.39 16.60
N VAL A 662 -15.58 -6.88 17.63
CA VAL A 662 -15.90 -7.14 19.02
C VAL A 662 -15.83 -5.83 19.80
N ASP A 663 -16.83 -5.58 20.64
CA ASP A 663 -16.95 -4.34 21.43
C ASP A 663 -16.00 -4.32 22.64
N CYS A 664 -14.75 -4.72 22.40
CA CYS A 664 -13.70 -4.72 23.41
C CYS A 664 -12.33 -4.52 22.78
N GLU A 665 -11.73 -3.36 23.01
CA GLU A 665 -10.44 -2.96 22.42
C GLU A 665 -9.26 -3.89 22.80
N ASN A 666 -9.39 -4.62 23.91
CA ASN A 666 -8.33 -5.50 24.41
C ASN A 666 -8.48 -6.95 23.93
N TRP A 667 -9.52 -7.29 23.16
CA TRP A 667 -9.70 -8.62 22.61
C TRP A 667 -9.26 -8.66 21.15
N ARG A 668 -8.70 -9.79 20.73
CA ARG A 668 -8.17 -9.94 19.37
C ARG A 668 -9.01 -10.95 18.60
N LEU A 669 -9.36 -10.57 17.38
CA LEU A 669 -10.01 -11.43 16.40
C LEU A 669 -9.00 -11.94 15.37
N GLU A 670 -9.17 -13.20 14.94
CA GLU A 670 -8.40 -13.81 13.87
C GLU A 670 -9.37 -14.58 12.94
N PRO A 671 -9.86 -13.93 11.86
CA PRO A 671 -10.75 -14.57 10.88
C PRO A 671 -10.01 -15.62 10.06
N HIS A 672 -10.72 -16.67 9.63
CA HIS A 672 -10.21 -17.77 8.82
C HIS A 672 -11.02 -17.95 7.52
N GLY A 673 -10.36 -18.35 6.45
CA GLY A 673 -10.98 -18.50 5.14
C GLY A 673 -11.43 -17.15 4.57
N ARG A 674 -12.69 -17.04 4.17
CA ARG A 674 -13.34 -15.77 3.80
C ARG A 674 -13.95 -15.05 5.01
N GLY A 675 -13.61 -15.49 6.21
CA GLY A 675 -14.17 -15.01 7.46
C GLY A 675 -15.33 -15.86 7.99
N GLU A 676 -15.70 -16.97 7.35
CA GLU A 676 -16.81 -17.83 7.81
C GLU A 676 -16.57 -18.37 9.23
N ARG A 677 -15.34 -18.41 9.65
CA ARG A 677 -14.90 -18.75 11.01
C ARG A 677 -13.99 -17.66 11.54
N CYS A 678 -14.01 -17.49 12.85
CA CYS A 678 -13.17 -16.54 13.56
C CYS A 678 -12.70 -17.11 14.90
N THR A 679 -11.42 -16.95 15.18
CA THR A 679 -10.85 -17.22 16.51
C THR A 679 -10.81 -15.91 17.29
N LEU A 680 -11.43 -15.90 18.47
CA LEU A 680 -11.42 -14.78 19.39
C LEU A 680 -10.48 -15.06 20.55
N TYR A 681 -9.48 -14.21 20.71
CA TYR A 681 -8.53 -14.22 21.83
C TYR A 681 -8.98 -13.21 22.88
N ILE A 682 -9.30 -13.69 24.05
CA ILE A 682 -9.85 -12.89 25.15
C ILE A 682 -8.74 -12.68 26.19
N TYR A 683 -8.44 -11.42 26.50
CA TYR A 683 -7.32 -11.03 27.35
C TYR A 683 -7.74 -10.41 28.69
N SER A 684 -9.03 -10.12 28.89
CA SER A 684 -9.54 -9.49 30.12
C SER A 684 -10.92 -10.01 30.45
N PHE A 685 -11.21 -10.10 31.77
CA PHE A 685 -12.56 -10.31 32.27
C PHE A 685 -13.33 -9.00 32.29
N LEU A 686 -14.60 -9.09 31.98
CA LEU A 686 -15.53 -7.97 32.04
C LEU A 686 -16.78 -8.41 32.77
N GLU A 687 -17.33 -7.52 33.62
CA GLU A 687 -18.55 -7.81 34.38
C GLU A 687 -19.81 -7.83 33.50
N GLU A 688 -19.80 -7.00 32.46
CA GLU A 688 -20.87 -6.93 31.47
C GLU A 688 -20.56 -7.83 30.25
N PRO A 689 -21.58 -8.37 29.60
CA PRO A 689 -21.42 -9.12 28.37
C PRO A 689 -20.80 -8.24 27.27
N VAL A 690 -19.98 -8.84 26.44
CA VAL A 690 -19.37 -8.19 25.28
C VAL A 690 -20.04 -8.69 24.01
N SER A 691 -20.39 -7.80 23.11
CA SER A 691 -20.94 -8.15 21.82
C SER A 691 -19.85 -8.48 20.80
N LEU A 692 -19.97 -9.64 20.18
CA LEU A 692 -19.26 -10.05 18.99
C LEU A 692 -20.19 -9.84 17.80
N HIS A 693 -19.74 -9.11 16.80
CA HIS A 693 -20.51 -8.85 15.59
C HIS A 693 -19.89 -9.61 14.42
N ALA A 694 -20.73 -10.20 13.60
CA ALA A 694 -20.36 -10.69 12.29
C ALA A 694 -21.18 -9.97 11.22
N THR A 695 -20.56 -9.47 10.19
CA THR A 695 -21.22 -8.91 9.03
C THR A 695 -20.91 -9.81 7.85
N VAL A 696 -21.91 -10.51 7.36
CA VAL A 696 -21.81 -11.26 6.11
C VAL A 696 -22.05 -10.31 4.96
N VAL A 697 -21.10 -10.29 4.05
CA VAL A 697 -21.08 -9.46 2.84
C VAL A 697 -21.22 -10.38 1.64
N ASN A 698 -22.16 -10.09 0.77
CA ASN A 698 -22.23 -10.66 -0.56
C ASN A 698 -22.69 -9.61 -1.58
N SER A 699 -22.95 -10.04 -2.82
CA SER A 699 -23.39 -9.15 -3.88
C SER A 699 -24.75 -8.46 -3.61
N CYS A 700 -25.55 -8.98 -2.68
CA CYS A 700 -26.90 -8.50 -2.41
C CYS A 700 -26.96 -7.49 -1.25
N ASP A 701 -26.32 -7.79 -0.14
CA ASP A 701 -26.35 -6.89 1.03
C ASP A 701 -25.20 -7.20 2.01
N ASN A 702 -25.09 -6.31 3.00
CA ASN A 702 -24.21 -6.45 4.14
C ASN A 702 -25.07 -6.58 5.39
N VAL A 703 -25.29 -7.80 5.84
CA VAL A 703 -26.12 -8.06 7.01
C VAL A 703 -25.26 -8.34 8.23
N SER A 704 -25.55 -7.65 9.32
CA SER A 704 -24.84 -7.79 10.59
C SER A 704 -25.68 -8.53 11.63
N GLN A 705 -25.05 -9.42 12.38
CA GLN A 705 -25.63 -10.10 13.53
C GLN A 705 -24.74 -9.93 14.74
N GLU A 706 -25.36 -9.90 15.89
CA GLU A 706 -24.72 -9.73 17.19
C GLU A 706 -24.78 -11.03 18.00
N PHE A 707 -23.69 -11.34 18.70
CA PHE A 707 -23.58 -12.51 19.57
C PHE A 707 -22.97 -12.09 20.92
N SER A 708 -23.72 -12.30 21.99
CA SER A 708 -23.30 -11.89 23.33
C SER A 708 -22.38 -12.93 23.98
N ILE A 709 -21.23 -12.48 24.45
CA ILE A 709 -20.20 -13.28 25.11
C ILE A 709 -20.07 -12.82 26.57
N GLN A 710 -20.20 -13.75 27.49
CA GLN A 710 -19.96 -13.51 28.94
C GLN A 710 -18.59 -14.05 29.29
N THR A 711 -17.87 -13.33 30.15
CA THR A 711 -16.60 -13.79 30.71
C THR A 711 -16.79 -14.19 32.15
N SER A 712 -16.16 -15.27 32.56
CA SER A 712 -16.18 -15.71 33.94
C SER A 712 -14.78 -16.04 34.43
N TYR A 713 -14.43 -15.53 35.60
CA TYR A 713 -13.17 -15.84 36.27
C TYR A 713 -13.27 -17.18 36.99
N PHE A 714 -12.28 -18.03 36.82
CA PHE A 714 -12.06 -19.16 37.70
C PHE A 714 -11.41 -18.70 39.04
N GLY A 715 -12.07 -17.82 39.74
CA GLY A 715 -11.83 -17.65 41.16
C GLY A 715 -12.70 -18.68 41.87
N VAL A 716 -12.10 -19.76 42.33
CA VAL A 716 -12.82 -20.69 43.17
C VAL A 716 -13.00 -20.03 44.52
N ASP A 717 -14.18 -19.50 44.78
CA ASP A 717 -14.63 -19.35 46.18
C ASP A 717 -14.93 -20.76 46.70
N GLU A 718 -13.99 -21.30 47.44
CA GLU A 718 -14.14 -22.61 48.11
C GLU A 718 -15.14 -22.58 49.28
N THR A 719 -15.99 -21.57 49.36
CA THR A 719 -16.99 -21.39 50.39
C THR A 719 -18.40 -21.23 49.83
N ALA A 720 -18.96 -22.28 49.29
CA ALA A 720 -20.41 -22.37 49.13
C ALA A 720 -20.89 -23.79 49.38
N ASP A 721 -21.63 -23.93 50.47
CA ASP A 721 -22.47 -25.05 50.81
C ASP A 721 -23.52 -25.31 49.72
N ASN A 722 -23.17 -26.05 48.65
CA ASN A 722 -24.07 -26.74 47.72
C ASN A 722 -23.29 -27.32 46.55
N GLU A 723 -22.40 -28.27 46.87
CA GLU A 723 -21.74 -29.07 45.80
C GLU A 723 -22.78 -30.04 45.24
N TRP A 724 -23.12 -29.91 43.97
CA TRP A 724 -24.06 -30.81 43.31
C TRP A 724 -23.39 -31.81 42.34
N PHE A 725 -22.07 -31.72 42.18
CA PHE A 725 -21.27 -32.82 41.60
C PHE A 725 -19.83 -32.86 42.13
N VAL A 726 -19.25 -34.05 42.12
CA VAL A 726 -17.86 -34.31 42.47
C VAL A 726 -17.13 -35.10 41.41
N VAL A 727 -15.79 -34.99 41.36
CA VAL A 727 -14.92 -35.71 40.43
C VAL A 727 -14.13 -36.77 41.19
N VAL A 728 -14.26 -38.03 40.79
CA VAL A 728 -13.65 -39.16 41.54
C VAL A 728 -12.97 -40.15 40.58
N PRO A 729 -11.70 -40.47 40.78
CA PRO A 729 -10.75 -39.87 41.74
C PRO A 729 -10.20 -38.54 41.27
N ASN A 730 -9.74 -37.70 42.21
CA ASN A 730 -9.03 -36.46 41.94
C ASN A 730 -7.98 -36.20 43.04
N PRO A 731 -6.68 -36.23 42.81
CA PRO A 731 -6.00 -36.47 41.47
C PRO A 731 -6.26 -37.86 40.89
N ASN A 732 -6.06 -37.95 39.54
CA ASN A 732 -6.21 -39.19 38.76
C ASN A 732 -5.11 -39.34 37.71
N THR A 733 -5.10 -40.49 37.00
CA THR A 733 -4.16 -40.77 35.93
C THR A 733 -4.67 -40.45 34.51
N GLY A 734 -5.78 -39.70 34.44
CA GLY A 734 -6.50 -39.39 33.21
C GLY A 734 -7.86 -40.08 33.13
N GLU A 735 -8.18 -40.98 34.07
CA GLU A 735 -9.47 -41.62 34.18
C GLU A 735 -10.21 -41.12 35.46
N PHE A 736 -11.42 -40.66 35.28
CA PHE A 736 -12.27 -40.21 36.39
C PHE A 736 -13.75 -40.26 36.03
N THR A 737 -14.59 -40.29 37.05
CA THR A 737 -16.04 -40.27 36.91
C THR A 737 -16.63 -39.05 37.63
N LEU A 738 -17.72 -38.49 37.11
CA LEU A 738 -18.47 -37.44 37.74
C LEU A 738 -19.67 -38.02 38.43
N ASP A 739 -19.76 -37.78 39.75
CA ASP A 739 -20.91 -38.15 40.56
C ASP A 739 -21.77 -36.90 40.80
N PHE A 740 -22.99 -36.90 40.35
CA PHE A 740 -23.95 -35.81 40.43
C PHE A 740 -24.89 -35.96 41.65
N GLY A 741 -24.61 -36.92 42.53
CA GLY A 741 -25.40 -37.13 43.76
C GLY A 741 -26.88 -37.34 43.50
N THR A 742 -27.72 -36.48 44.02
CA THR A 742 -29.17 -36.57 43.91
C THR A 742 -29.75 -35.77 42.75
N LEU A 743 -28.92 -35.13 41.91
CA LEU A 743 -29.38 -34.31 40.77
C LEU A 743 -30.19 -35.15 39.79
N GLN A 744 -31.29 -34.61 39.33
CA GLN A 744 -32.14 -35.22 38.29
C GLN A 744 -32.23 -34.26 37.11
N GLY A 745 -32.25 -34.74 35.87
CA GLY A 745 -32.38 -33.92 34.68
C GLY A 745 -31.21 -34.04 33.72
N GLN A 746 -31.18 -33.17 32.71
CA GLN A 746 -30.13 -33.11 31.72
C GLN A 746 -28.91 -32.32 32.25
N VAL A 747 -27.73 -32.86 31.99
CA VAL A 747 -26.47 -32.25 32.36
C VAL A 747 -25.57 -32.15 31.11
N GLU A 748 -24.94 -31.02 30.96
CA GLU A 748 -23.90 -30.82 29.97
C GLU A 748 -22.55 -30.64 30.67
N VAL A 749 -21.58 -31.43 30.27
CA VAL A 749 -20.26 -31.44 30.88
C VAL A 749 -19.23 -31.08 29.81
N THR A 750 -18.42 -30.09 30.13
CA THR A 750 -17.27 -29.69 29.28
C THR A 750 -15.99 -29.70 30.10
N ILE A 751 -14.93 -30.23 29.52
CA ILE A 751 -13.61 -30.27 30.15
C ILE A 751 -12.68 -29.34 29.41
N TYR A 752 -11.93 -28.52 30.15
CA TYR A 752 -10.97 -27.55 29.64
C TYR A 752 -9.57 -27.86 30.19
N ASP A 753 -8.54 -27.56 29.42
CA ASP A 753 -7.15 -27.56 29.91
C ASP A 753 -6.84 -26.28 30.72
N ALA A 754 -5.62 -26.18 31.24
CA ALA A 754 -5.18 -25.02 32.04
C ALA A 754 -5.11 -23.70 31.22
N GLN A 755 -5.16 -23.75 29.88
CA GLN A 755 -5.22 -22.61 28.97
C GLN A 755 -6.66 -22.23 28.58
N GLY A 756 -7.67 -22.93 29.13
CA GLY A 756 -9.07 -22.69 28.83
C GLY A 756 -9.58 -23.33 27.54
N ARG A 757 -8.75 -24.14 26.87
CA ARG A 757 -9.15 -24.81 25.63
C ARG A 757 -10.02 -26.02 25.96
N LYS A 758 -11.14 -26.17 25.27
CA LYS A 758 -12.05 -27.30 25.40
C LYS A 758 -11.37 -28.58 24.94
N VAL A 759 -11.25 -29.55 25.80
CA VAL A 759 -10.61 -30.86 25.53
C VAL A 759 -11.61 -31.99 25.42
N ALA A 760 -12.78 -31.87 26.03
CA ALA A 760 -13.84 -32.87 25.92
C ALA A 760 -15.23 -32.28 26.26
N TYR A 761 -16.28 -32.89 25.68
CA TYR A 761 -17.69 -32.51 25.93
C TYR A 761 -18.59 -33.74 25.89
N ARG A 762 -19.57 -33.79 26.73
CA ARG A 762 -20.65 -34.79 26.76
C ARG A 762 -21.90 -34.20 27.40
N SER A 763 -23.08 -34.52 26.83
CA SER A 763 -24.36 -34.24 27.44
C SER A 763 -25.10 -35.56 27.71
N GLY A 764 -25.87 -35.62 28.77
CA GLY A 764 -26.65 -36.79 29.18
C GLY A 764 -27.53 -36.47 30.38
N ARG A 765 -28.19 -37.49 30.93
CA ARG A 765 -28.91 -37.31 32.20
C ARG A 765 -27.95 -37.44 33.38
N ALA A 766 -28.19 -36.72 34.48
CA ALA A 766 -27.40 -36.79 35.68
C ALA A 766 -27.31 -38.22 36.28
N SER A 767 -28.29 -39.05 35.96
CA SER A 767 -28.31 -40.50 36.34
C SER A 767 -27.42 -41.38 35.48
N ASP A 768 -26.90 -40.85 34.36
CA ASP A 768 -26.01 -41.60 33.46
C ASP A 768 -24.60 -41.62 34.09
N GLU A 769 -23.85 -42.67 33.79
CA GLU A 769 -22.44 -42.74 34.23
C GLU A 769 -21.58 -41.81 33.36
N PHE A 770 -21.11 -40.71 33.93
CA PHE A 770 -20.16 -39.76 33.27
C PHE A 770 -18.73 -40.18 33.55
N HIS A 771 -18.29 -41.26 32.92
CA HIS A 771 -16.91 -41.70 32.95
C HIS A 771 -16.12 -41.04 31.83
N TRP A 772 -14.93 -40.52 32.16
CA TRP A 772 -14.02 -39.85 31.21
C TRP A 772 -12.69 -40.58 31.21
N ASN A 773 -12.17 -40.79 30.02
CA ASN A 773 -10.81 -41.27 29.81
C ASN A 773 -10.07 -40.22 28.96
N LEU A 774 -9.12 -39.55 29.57
CA LEU A 774 -8.26 -38.53 28.96
C LEU A 774 -6.80 -39.03 28.81
N GLU A 775 -6.61 -40.31 28.56
CA GLU A 775 -5.26 -40.92 28.44
C GLU A 775 -4.31 -40.26 27.46
N GLY A 776 -4.79 -39.55 26.48
CA GLY A 776 -3.97 -38.82 25.49
C GLY A 776 -3.50 -37.43 25.98
N MET A 777 -4.00 -36.93 27.10
CA MET A 777 -3.75 -35.57 27.57
C MET A 777 -2.54 -35.48 28.52
N PRO A 778 -1.74 -34.40 28.49
CA PRO A 778 -0.58 -34.19 29.37
C PRO A 778 -0.95 -34.20 30.87
N SER A 779 -0.01 -34.56 31.76
CA SER A 779 -0.16 -34.31 33.20
C SER A 779 -0.31 -32.80 33.45
N GLY A 780 -1.24 -32.44 34.31
CA GLY A 780 -1.53 -31.03 34.62
C GLY A 780 -2.91 -30.81 35.18
N LEU A 781 -3.25 -29.54 35.34
CA LEU A 781 -4.55 -29.08 35.85
C LEU A 781 -5.56 -28.97 34.71
N TYR A 782 -6.76 -29.54 34.96
CA TYR A 782 -7.91 -29.45 34.07
C TYR A 782 -9.12 -28.92 34.87
N TYR A 783 -10.11 -28.41 34.13
CA TYR A 783 -11.33 -27.88 34.72
C TYR A 783 -12.54 -28.58 34.11
N VAL A 784 -13.38 -29.14 34.96
CA VAL A 784 -14.64 -29.77 34.55
C VAL A 784 -15.79 -28.82 34.88
N LYS A 785 -16.47 -28.34 33.85
CA LYS A 785 -17.68 -27.53 33.96
C LYS A 785 -18.89 -28.40 33.72
N ALA A 786 -19.80 -28.43 34.66
CA ALA A 786 -21.11 -29.03 34.48
C ALA A 786 -22.22 -27.98 34.55
N VAL A 787 -23.22 -28.11 33.66
CA VAL A 787 -24.38 -27.21 33.54
C VAL A 787 -25.63 -28.06 33.66
N ALA A 788 -26.55 -27.70 34.57
CA ALA A 788 -27.85 -28.34 34.71
C ALA A 788 -28.88 -27.28 35.19
N ASP A 789 -30.09 -27.31 34.62
CA ASP A 789 -31.20 -26.42 34.99
C ASP A 789 -30.86 -24.93 35.05
N GLY A 790 -29.98 -24.45 34.09
CA GLY A 790 -29.53 -23.06 34.03
C GLY A 790 -28.49 -22.68 35.12
N LYS A 791 -28.02 -23.62 35.90
CA LYS A 791 -26.90 -23.43 36.84
C LYS A 791 -25.66 -24.11 36.33
N SER A 792 -24.49 -23.51 36.60
CA SER A 792 -23.21 -24.11 36.25
C SER A 792 -22.31 -24.22 37.49
N GLN A 793 -21.52 -25.28 37.55
CA GLN A 793 -20.49 -25.48 38.56
C GLN A 793 -19.21 -26.00 37.90
N VAL A 794 -18.06 -25.62 38.44
CA VAL A 794 -16.75 -26.02 37.93
C VAL A 794 -15.94 -26.69 38.99
N ARG A 795 -15.22 -27.77 38.61
CA ARG A 795 -14.28 -28.49 39.49
C ARG A 795 -12.90 -28.59 38.85
N LYS A 796 -11.89 -28.46 39.70
CA LYS A 796 -10.51 -28.71 39.31
C LYS A 796 -10.23 -30.22 39.31
N VAL A 797 -9.55 -30.67 38.29
CA VAL A 797 -9.11 -32.07 38.14
C VAL A 797 -7.61 -32.08 37.88
N MET A 798 -6.89 -32.79 38.70
CA MET A 798 -5.46 -32.96 38.55
C MET A 798 -5.16 -34.30 37.88
N ILE A 799 -4.54 -34.29 36.72
CA ILE A 799 -4.03 -35.49 36.06
C ILE A 799 -2.54 -35.62 36.37
N ASN A 800 -2.18 -36.70 37.05
CA ASN A 800 -0.81 -37.07 37.44
C ASN A 800 -0.49 -38.41 36.81
N ARG A 801 0.48 -38.42 35.87
CA ARG A 801 0.99 -39.64 35.23
C ARG A 801 2.44 -39.91 35.62
#